data_e4a973105f133c4f6ce414b21105e7c1
#
_entry.id   e4a973105f133c4f6ce414b21105e7c1
#
_cell.length_a   1.000
_cell.length_b   1.000
_cell.length_c   1.000
_cell.angle_alpha   90.00
_cell.angle_beta   90.00
_cell.angle_gamma   90.00
#
_symmetry.space_group_name_H-M   'P 1'
#
loop_
_entity.id
_entity.type
_entity.pdbx_description
1 polymer ?
#
loop_
_entity_poly.entity_id
_entity_poly.type
_entity_poly.pdbx_seq_one_letter_code
_entity_poly.pdbx_strand_id
1 'polypeptide(L)'
;MAGREYPLERTRNIGIMAHIDAGKTTLTERILYYTGVNHKIGDTHEGTATMDWMAQEQERGITITSAATTCHWTLEENGKKKAGAPEHRINIIDTPGHVDFTVEVERSLRVLDGAVGVFDAQNGVEPQSENVWRQADKYGVPRMAFMNKMDKLGADFFGSCDQLISKLGKNPVLVQIPIGKEDSFQGVIDLFEMQSYVFNGDKGDDIVIGEIPADLKDQAEEYHDKLIEQCAELDEEIMEKYLEGEELSIAELKGALRKGTISGEAIPCLCGTAYKNKGVQKLLDAIIEYMPAPTDVPDITGQDEDGNEVTVKSSDDEPFSALAFKIMTDPFVGKLAFFRVYSGTLNSGSYVLNSTKNKKERVGRILQMHANNRKEIDKVYSGDIAAAVGLKVTTTGDTICDEQHPVILESMEFPEPVIELAIEPKTKDAQGKMGEALAKLAEEDPTFRAHTDKETGQTIIAGMGELHLDIIVDRLLREFKVEANVGAPQVAYREAITKAVDVDSKYAKQSGGRGQYGHCKVHFEPMDANGEELFKFESTVVGGAIPKEYIPAVGEGIEEATQSGTLAGFPVVGVHATVYDGSYHEVDSSEMAFHIAGSMAFKDAMQKAAPVILEPIMKVEVTTPEEYMGNVIGGLNSRRGRIESMEDISGGKMVKAYVPLAEMFGYATVLRSDTQGRGNYSMFFEKYEQAPKNVQDAIISSRGR
;
A
#
# COMPACT_ATOMS: atom_id res chain seq x y z
N MET A 1 -8.09 7.29 38.29
CA MET A 1 -8.15 7.19 36.84
C MET A 1 -7.76 5.78 36.48
N ALA A 2 -8.57 5.04 35.75
CA ALA A 2 -8.17 3.71 35.30
C ALA A 2 -6.97 3.90 34.35
N GLY A 3 -5.85 3.29 34.69
CA GLY A 3 -4.67 3.28 33.85
C GLY A 3 -4.91 2.47 32.57
N ARG A 4 -3.95 2.45 31.70
CA ARG A 4 -3.88 1.63 30.48
C ARG A 4 -4.12 0.15 30.83
N GLU A 5 -4.97 -0.53 30.08
CA GLU A 5 -5.32 -1.94 30.30
C GLU A 5 -4.15 -2.87 29.91
N TYR A 6 -3.49 -2.58 28.78
CA TYR A 6 -2.32 -3.30 28.27
C TYR A 6 -1.12 -2.36 28.14
N PRO A 7 0.04 -2.67 28.78
CA PRO A 7 1.27 -1.93 28.58
C PRO A 7 1.71 -1.92 27.12
N LEU A 8 2.49 -0.90 26.70
CA LEU A 8 3.00 -0.77 25.33
C LEU A 8 3.79 -2.00 24.89
N GLU A 9 4.61 -2.53 25.77
CA GLU A 9 5.47 -3.71 25.53
C GLU A 9 4.67 -4.97 25.23
N ARG A 10 3.38 -4.99 25.63
CA ARG A 10 2.45 -6.09 25.39
C ARG A 10 1.46 -5.81 24.26
N THR A 11 1.69 -4.77 23.47
CA THR A 11 0.90 -4.45 22.29
C THR A 11 1.67 -4.88 21.06
N ARG A 12 0.96 -5.42 20.05
CA ARG A 12 1.48 -5.76 18.73
C ARG A 12 0.55 -5.17 17.68
N ASN A 13 1.08 -4.36 16.79
CA ASN A 13 0.36 -3.81 15.65
C ASN A 13 0.90 -4.50 14.40
N ILE A 14 0.17 -5.48 13.90
CA ILE A 14 0.66 -6.33 12.82
C ILE A 14 -0.25 -6.27 11.59
N GLY A 15 0.37 -6.35 10.41
CA GLY A 15 -0.32 -6.59 9.14
C GLY A 15 -0.24 -8.04 8.72
N ILE A 16 -1.25 -8.50 8.03
CA ILE A 16 -1.20 -9.78 7.32
C ILE A 16 -1.18 -9.46 5.84
N MET A 17 -0.09 -9.80 5.17
CA MET A 17 0.13 -9.55 3.76
C MET A 17 0.36 -10.85 3.00
N ALA A 18 -0.20 -10.95 1.81
CA ALA A 18 -0.15 -12.17 1.02
C ALA A 18 -0.43 -11.91 -0.46
N HIS A 19 0.00 -12.83 -1.30
CA HIS A 19 -0.54 -12.97 -2.66
C HIS A 19 -2.03 -13.35 -2.64
N ILE A 20 -2.75 -13.06 -3.74
CA ILE A 20 -4.11 -13.53 -3.94
C ILE A 20 -4.13 -15.05 -3.77
N ASP A 21 -5.14 -15.57 -3.10
CA ASP A 21 -5.34 -16.99 -2.82
C ASP A 21 -4.26 -17.67 -1.96
N ALA A 22 -3.24 -16.98 -1.43
CA ALA A 22 -2.30 -17.58 -0.49
C ALA A 22 -2.94 -17.98 0.86
N GLY A 23 -4.20 -17.61 1.08
CA GLY A 23 -4.99 -17.98 2.25
C GLY A 23 -4.94 -16.96 3.39
N LYS A 24 -4.72 -15.69 3.06
CA LYS A 24 -4.69 -14.57 4.01
C LYS A 24 -5.95 -14.51 4.87
N THR A 25 -7.12 -14.33 4.24
CA THR A 25 -8.40 -14.23 4.96
C THR A 25 -8.69 -15.47 5.79
N THR A 26 -8.39 -16.67 5.25
CA THR A 26 -8.53 -17.93 6.01
C THR A 26 -7.64 -17.92 7.25
N LEU A 27 -6.40 -17.46 7.16
CA LEU A 27 -5.49 -17.36 8.30
C LEU A 27 -6.00 -16.35 9.33
N THR A 28 -6.45 -15.19 8.90
CA THR A 28 -7.00 -14.15 9.78
C THR A 28 -8.24 -14.67 10.53
N GLU A 29 -9.16 -15.35 9.85
CA GLU A 29 -10.33 -15.98 10.49
C GLU A 29 -9.94 -17.02 11.54
N ARG A 30 -8.88 -17.80 11.32
CA ARG A 30 -8.36 -18.75 12.31
C ARG A 30 -7.74 -18.06 13.51
N ILE A 31 -7.00 -16.98 13.29
CA ILE A 31 -6.48 -16.14 14.38
C ILE A 31 -7.63 -15.60 15.23
N LEU A 32 -8.70 -15.06 14.61
CA LEU A 32 -9.87 -14.56 15.35
C LEU A 32 -10.60 -15.66 16.10
N TYR A 33 -10.65 -16.86 15.56
CA TYR A 33 -11.24 -18.00 16.24
C TYR A 33 -10.44 -18.42 17.48
N TYR A 34 -9.13 -18.64 17.35
CA TYR A 34 -8.29 -19.08 18.48
C TYR A 34 -8.13 -18.02 19.58
N THR A 35 -8.21 -16.76 19.22
CA THR A 35 -8.20 -15.64 20.19
C THR A 35 -9.57 -15.38 20.82
N GLY A 36 -10.62 -16.14 20.43
CA GLY A 36 -11.96 -16.05 21.01
C GLY A 36 -12.78 -14.85 20.56
N VAL A 37 -12.32 -14.11 19.56
CA VAL A 37 -13.10 -13.01 18.95
C VAL A 37 -14.29 -13.57 18.18
N ASN A 38 -14.08 -14.65 17.43
CA ASN A 38 -15.13 -15.38 16.73
C ASN A 38 -15.45 -16.72 17.43
N HIS A 39 -16.74 -17.03 17.57
CA HIS A 39 -17.19 -18.29 18.13
C HIS A 39 -17.32 -19.41 17.09
N LYS A 40 -17.31 -19.06 15.81
CA LYS A 40 -17.35 -19.99 14.67
C LYS A 40 -16.22 -19.66 13.73
N ILE A 41 -15.70 -20.69 13.09
CA ILE A 41 -14.70 -20.55 12.03
C ILE A 41 -15.43 -20.03 10.79
N GLY A 42 -15.06 -18.84 10.30
CA GLY A 42 -15.54 -18.29 9.04
C GLY A 42 -14.87 -18.99 7.84
N ASP A 43 -15.57 -19.09 6.72
CA ASP A 43 -15.08 -19.63 5.46
C ASP A 43 -15.24 -18.61 4.34
N THR A 44 -14.16 -18.37 3.62
CA THR A 44 -14.13 -17.45 2.48
C THR A 44 -14.96 -17.94 1.31
N HIS A 45 -14.99 -19.25 1.06
CA HIS A 45 -15.75 -19.85 -0.03
C HIS A 45 -17.26 -19.87 0.23
N GLU A 46 -17.66 -19.87 1.51
CA GLU A 46 -19.06 -19.78 1.91
C GLU A 46 -19.53 -18.33 2.14
N GLY A 47 -18.66 -17.34 1.97
CA GLY A 47 -18.96 -15.91 2.21
C GLY A 47 -19.25 -15.57 3.68
N THR A 48 -18.76 -16.40 4.61
CA THR A 48 -18.99 -16.24 6.07
C THR A 48 -17.81 -15.60 6.80
N ALA A 49 -16.77 -15.15 6.07
CA ALA A 49 -15.59 -14.50 6.63
C ALA A 49 -15.96 -13.15 7.27
N THR A 50 -15.50 -12.94 8.49
CA THR A 50 -15.85 -11.76 9.30
C THR A 50 -15.08 -10.51 8.87
N MET A 51 -13.86 -10.69 8.36
CA MET A 51 -13.00 -9.59 7.92
C MET A 51 -13.38 -9.08 6.54
N ASP A 52 -13.86 -9.92 5.64
CA ASP A 52 -14.40 -9.53 4.34
C ASP A 52 -15.87 -9.09 4.51
N TRP A 53 -16.07 -7.86 4.96
CA TRP A 53 -17.40 -7.36 5.34
C TRP A 53 -18.19 -6.78 4.18
N MET A 54 -17.53 -6.41 3.07
CA MET A 54 -18.19 -5.91 1.88
C MET A 54 -18.78 -7.07 1.07
N ALA A 55 -19.97 -6.85 0.51
CA ALA A 55 -20.60 -7.85 -0.37
C ALA A 55 -19.71 -8.21 -1.57
N GLN A 56 -18.97 -7.22 -2.11
CA GLN A 56 -18.04 -7.43 -3.21
C GLN A 56 -16.84 -8.30 -2.82
N GLU A 57 -16.34 -8.17 -1.59
CA GLU A 57 -15.26 -9.02 -1.07
C GLU A 57 -15.72 -10.47 -0.97
N GLN A 58 -16.92 -10.68 -0.40
CA GLN A 58 -17.51 -12.00 -0.25
C GLN A 58 -17.84 -12.67 -1.58
N GLU A 59 -18.42 -11.93 -2.53
CA GLU A 59 -18.78 -12.43 -3.86
C GLU A 59 -17.55 -12.77 -4.72
N ARG A 60 -16.47 -12.00 -4.58
CA ARG A 60 -15.25 -12.16 -5.39
C ARG A 60 -14.18 -12.99 -4.70
N GLY A 61 -14.31 -13.23 -3.40
CA GLY A 61 -13.32 -13.96 -2.59
C GLY A 61 -11.98 -13.22 -2.42
N ILE A 62 -11.98 -11.88 -2.54
CA ILE A 62 -10.78 -11.06 -2.41
C ILE A 62 -11.00 -9.95 -1.37
N THR A 63 -9.97 -9.61 -0.61
CA THR A 63 -9.98 -8.44 0.25
C THR A 63 -9.74 -7.19 -0.58
N ILE A 64 -10.64 -6.22 -0.49
CA ILE A 64 -10.60 -4.96 -1.23
C ILE A 64 -10.12 -3.84 -0.32
N THR A 65 -10.69 -3.76 0.89
CA THR A 65 -10.36 -2.73 1.87
C THR A 65 -9.69 -3.33 3.09
N SER A 66 -8.69 -2.62 3.64
CA SER A 66 -8.06 -3.03 4.89
C SER A 66 -9.08 -3.00 6.03
N ALA A 67 -9.13 -4.06 6.82
CA ALA A 67 -9.94 -4.15 8.02
C ALA A 67 -9.06 -4.24 9.25
N ALA A 68 -9.39 -3.49 10.31
CA ALA A 68 -8.66 -3.52 11.56
C ALA A 68 -9.47 -4.26 12.63
N THR A 69 -8.82 -5.13 13.37
CA THR A 69 -9.44 -5.84 14.51
C THR A 69 -8.45 -5.98 15.65
N THR A 70 -8.99 -6.06 16.86
CA THR A 70 -8.18 -6.26 18.07
C THR A 70 -8.50 -7.64 18.65
N CYS A 71 -7.46 -8.40 18.95
CA CYS A 71 -7.57 -9.68 19.64
C CYS A 71 -6.52 -9.80 20.75
N HIS A 72 -6.61 -10.85 21.54
CA HIS A 72 -5.76 -11.06 22.71
C HIS A 72 -5.20 -12.48 22.71
N TRP A 73 -3.91 -12.60 23.03
CA TRP A 73 -3.24 -13.89 23.11
C TRP A 73 -2.31 -13.99 24.31
N THR A 74 -2.25 -15.17 24.87
CA THR A 74 -1.29 -15.54 25.92
C THR A 74 -0.46 -16.69 25.41
N LEU A 75 0.85 -16.63 25.55
CA LEU A 75 1.75 -17.73 25.14
C LEU A 75 1.25 -19.07 25.62
N GLU A 76 1.33 -20.08 24.78
CA GLU A 76 0.97 -21.44 25.11
C GLU A 76 2.20 -22.26 25.49
N GLU A 77 2.04 -23.08 26.50
CA GLU A 77 2.99 -24.11 26.91
C GLU A 77 2.23 -25.43 27.01
N ASN A 78 2.71 -26.45 26.32
CA ASN A 78 2.03 -27.75 26.27
C ASN A 78 0.57 -27.67 25.76
N GLY A 79 0.30 -26.85 24.75
CA GLY A 79 -1.04 -26.69 24.17
C GLY A 79 -2.07 -26.02 25.09
N LYS A 80 -1.60 -25.36 26.14
CA LYS A 80 -2.43 -24.60 27.08
C LYS A 80 -1.80 -23.26 27.38
N LYS A 81 -2.63 -22.27 27.75
CA LYS A 81 -2.13 -20.98 28.20
C LYS A 81 -1.07 -21.18 29.28
N LYS A 82 0.12 -20.65 29.07
CA LYS A 82 1.25 -20.74 30.02
C LYS A 82 0.90 -20.07 31.33
N ALA A 83 0.98 -20.79 32.44
CA ALA A 83 0.62 -20.28 33.76
C ALA A 83 1.49 -19.06 34.12
N GLY A 84 0.84 -17.92 34.42
CA GLY A 84 1.52 -16.68 34.78
C GLY A 84 2.08 -15.89 33.61
N ALA A 85 1.98 -16.35 32.37
CA ALA A 85 2.35 -15.56 31.21
C ALA A 85 1.38 -14.38 31.01
N PRO A 86 1.91 -13.21 30.67
CA PRO A 86 1.06 -12.04 30.44
C PRO A 86 0.25 -12.19 29.15
N GLU A 87 -0.98 -11.70 29.19
CA GLU A 87 -1.78 -11.55 27.99
C GLU A 87 -1.30 -10.36 27.16
N HIS A 88 -1.22 -10.53 25.82
CA HIS A 88 -0.85 -9.52 24.85
C HIS A 88 -2.06 -9.09 24.06
N ARG A 89 -2.10 -7.80 23.73
CA ARG A 89 -3.06 -7.25 22.79
C ARG A 89 -2.46 -7.22 21.39
N ILE A 90 -3.14 -7.80 20.42
CA ILE A 90 -2.72 -7.85 19.03
C ILE A 90 -3.76 -7.08 18.21
N ASN A 91 -3.34 -5.98 17.59
CA ASN A 91 -4.13 -5.27 16.60
C ASN A 91 -3.71 -5.80 15.22
N ILE A 92 -4.65 -6.36 14.50
CA ILE A 92 -4.42 -6.92 13.17
C ILE A 92 -5.02 -5.98 12.14
N ILE A 93 -4.24 -5.60 11.14
CA ILE A 93 -4.72 -4.94 9.93
C ILE A 93 -4.61 -5.95 8.79
N ASP A 94 -5.75 -6.37 8.27
CA ASP A 94 -5.83 -7.23 7.10
C ASP A 94 -5.67 -6.37 5.84
N THR A 95 -4.65 -6.64 5.03
CA THR A 95 -4.32 -5.84 3.85
C THR A 95 -4.81 -6.51 2.57
N PRO A 96 -5.26 -5.74 1.56
CA PRO A 96 -5.58 -6.31 0.25
C PRO A 96 -4.37 -7.03 -0.38
N GLY A 97 -4.64 -8.08 -1.14
CA GLY A 97 -3.62 -8.80 -1.91
C GLY A 97 -3.59 -8.42 -3.39
N HIS A 98 -4.55 -7.63 -3.88
CA HIS A 98 -4.66 -7.28 -5.30
C HIS A 98 -3.94 -5.97 -5.61
N VAL A 99 -3.33 -5.92 -6.79
CA VAL A 99 -2.48 -4.80 -7.25
C VAL A 99 -3.23 -3.48 -7.35
N ASP A 100 -4.47 -3.51 -7.80
CA ASP A 100 -5.29 -2.30 -7.93
C ASP A 100 -5.52 -1.60 -6.58
N PHE A 101 -5.24 -2.31 -5.46
CA PHE A 101 -5.36 -1.81 -4.09
C PHE A 101 -4.01 -1.65 -3.38
N THR A 102 -2.93 -1.51 -4.13
CA THR A 102 -1.56 -1.30 -3.62
C THR A 102 -1.49 -0.17 -2.59
N VAL A 103 -2.25 0.90 -2.80
CA VAL A 103 -2.30 2.05 -1.88
C VAL A 103 -2.93 1.71 -0.53
N GLU A 104 -3.92 0.80 -0.50
CA GLU A 104 -4.44 0.29 0.77
C GLU A 104 -3.36 -0.48 1.55
N VAL A 105 -2.49 -1.20 0.84
CA VAL A 105 -1.34 -1.89 1.44
C VAL A 105 -0.35 -0.88 1.99
N GLU A 106 0.05 0.14 1.22
CA GLU A 106 0.99 1.18 1.66
C GLU A 106 0.47 1.93 2.89
N ARG A 107 -0.80 2.34 2.89
CA ARG A 107 -1.44 2.97 4.04
C ARG A 107 -1.38 2.11 5.29
N SER A 108 -1.62 0.83 5.13
CA SER A 108 -1.56 -0.13 6.24
C SER A 108 -0.13 -0.32 6.74
N LEU A 109 0.83 -0.52 5.84
CA LEU A 109 2.24 -0.72 6.18
C LEU A 109 2.83 0.48 6.95
N ARG A 110 2.37 1.69 6.65
CA ARG A 110 2.84 2.92 7.31
C ARG A 110 2.51 2.97 8.81
N VAL A 111 1.44 2.30 9.22
CA VAL A 111 0.94 2.32 10.60
C VAL A 111 1.18 1.02 11.37
N LEU A 112 1.86 0.06 10.76
CA LEU A 112 2.20 -1.21 11.37
C LEU A 112 3.57 -1.19 12.01
N ASP A 113 3.74 -1.96 13.09
CA ASP A 113 5.03 -2.20 13.72
C ASP A 113 5.71 -3.46 13.15
N GLY A 114 4.93 -4.38 12.61
CA GLY A 114 5.42 -5.58 11.95
C GLY A 114 4.39 -6.22 11.05
N ALA A 115 4.79 -7.19 10.24
CA ALA A 115 3.89 -7.88 9.32
C ALA A 115 4.18 -9.39 9.23
N VAL A 116 3.12 -10.17 8.98
CA VAL A 116 3.21 -11.58 8.64
C VAL A 116 3.01 -11.74 7.14
N GLY A 117 4.04 -12.15 6.43
CA GLY A 117 3.97 -12.54 5.03
C GLY A 117 3.47 -13.97 4.90
N VAL A 118 2.30 -14.16 4.28
CA VAL A 118 1.72 -15.47 4.06
C VAL A 118 2.01 -15.91 2.63
N PHE A 119 2.67 -17.03 2.50
CA PHE A 119 3.05 -17.62 1.22
C PHE A 119 2.34 -18.95 1.00
N ASP A 120 1.95 -19.24 -0.23
CA ASP A 120 1.49 -20.56 -0.60
C ASP A 120 2.69 -21.50 -0.69
N ALA A 121 2.76 -22.54 0.15
CA ALA A 121 3.88 -23.48 0.16
C ALA A 121 4.06 -24.24 -1.16
N GLN A 122 3.07 -24.26 -2.04
CA GLN A 122 3.14 -24.83 -3.37
C GLN A 122 3.91 -23.92 -4.35
N ASN A 123 3.71 -22.59 -4.26
CA ASN A 123 4.23 -21.61 -5.20
C ASN A 123 5.44 -20.83 -4.65
N GLY A 124 5.55 -20.72 -3.34
CA GLY A 124 6.56 -19.89 -2.67
C GLY A 124 6.35 -18.40 -2.87
N VAL A 125 7.40 -17.69 -3.26
CA VAL A 125 7.33 -16.25 -3.52
C VAL A 125 6.75 -16.00 -4.90
N GLU A 126 5.55 -15.44 -4.92
CA GLU A 126 4.81 -15.04 -6.11
C GLU A 126 4.95 -13.52 -6.35
N PRO A 127 4.67 -13.03 -7.56
CA PRO A 127 4.93 -11.63 -7.93
C PRO A 127 4.27 -10.58 -7.04
N GLN A 128 3.03 -10.81 -6.62
CA GLN A 128 2.34 -9.89 -5.72
C GLN A 128 2.97 -9.91 -4.32
N SER A 129 3.41 -11.09 -3.84
CA SER A 129 4.16 -11.20 -2.59
C SER A 129 5.46 -10.39 -2.66
N GLU A 130 6.18 -10.46 -3.77
CA GLU A 130 7.40 -9.69 -4.00
C GLU A 130 7.13 -8.19 -3.95
N ASN A 131 6.04 -7.73 -4.60
CA ASN A 131 5.69 -6.32 -4.62
C ASN A 131 5.33 -5.77 -3.23
N VAL A 132 4.45 -6.48 -2.51
CA VAL A 132 4.07 -6.10 -1.14
C VAL A 132 5.29 -6.16 -0.20
N TRP A 133 6.19 -7.10 -0.43
CA TRP A 133 7.43 -7.22 0.34
C TRP A 133 8.36 -6.03 0.13
N ARG A 134 8.53 -5.57 -1.13
CA ARG A 134 9.31 -4.37 -1.45
C ARG A 134 8.71 -3.10 -0.83
N GLN A 135 7.39 -2.99 -0.82
CA GLN A 135 6.72 -1.88 -0.13
C GLN A 135 7.01 -1.90 1.38
N ALA A 136 6.97 -3.08 2.00
CA ALA A 136 7.34 -3.22 3.40
C ALA A 136 8.83 -2.89 3.66
N ASP A 137 9.73 -3.15 2.68
CA ASP A 137 11.12 -2.71 2.74
C ASP A 137 11.25 -1.18 2.74
N LYS A 138 10.46 -0.50 1.90
CA LYS A 138 10.42 0.98 1.84
C LYS A 138 10.15 1.61 3.20
N TYR A 139 9.27 0.99 3.99
CA TYR A 139 8.90 1.48 5.31
C TYR A 139 9.66 0.81 6.47
N GLY A 140 10.64 -0.02 6.18
CA GLY A 140 11.45 -0.70 7.20
C GLY A 140 10.63 -1.60 8.15
N VAL A 141 9.50 -2.14 7.69
CA VAL A 141 8.58 -2.93 8.53
C VAL A 141 9.19 -4.30 8.83
N PRO A 142 9.42 -4.68 10.12
CA PRO A 142 9.83 -6.02 10.53
C PRO A 142 8.84 -7.10 10.07
N ARG A 143 9.35 -8.27 9.65
CA ARG A 143 8.51 -9.31 9.06
C ARG A 143 8.86 -10.69 9.53
N MET A 144 7.87 -11.58 9.47
CA MET A 144 8.01 -13.03 9.53
C MET A 144 7.30 -13.66 8.35
N ALA A 145 7.66 -14.88 8.01
CA ALA A 145 7.06 -15.65 6.92
C ALA A 145 6.27 -16.85 7.45
N PHE A 146 5.05 -17.03 6.95
CA PHE A 146 4.22 -18.19 7.21
C PHE A 146 3.92 -18.94 5.92
N MET A 147 4.52 -20.13 5.75
CA MET A 147 4.29 -20.99 4.61
C MET A 147 2.98 -21.76 4.83
N ASN A 148 1.93 -21.27 4.21
CA ASN A 148 0.56 -21.78 4.33
C ASN A 148 0.28 -22.88 3.31
N LYS A 149 -0.82 -23.59 3.47
CA LYS A 149 -1.29 -24.65 2.59
C LYS A 149 -0.33 -25.85 2.46
N MET A 150 0.33 -26.21 3.56
CA MET A 150 1.20 -27.39 3.62
C MET A 150 0.49 -28.70 3.28
N ASP A 151 -0.84 -28.70 3.26
CA ASP A 151 -1.73 -29.81 2.87
C ASP A 151 -1.95 -29.96 1.36
N LYS A 152 -1.49 -29.01 0.56
CA LYS A 152 -1.66 -29.03 -0.91
C LYS A 152 -0.59 -29.90 -1.59
N LEU A 153 -1.00 -30.54 -2.70
CA LEU A 153 -0.10 -31.31 -3.55
C LEU A 153 1.00 -30.40 -4.10
N GLY A 154 2.26 -30.80 -3.95
CA GLY A 154 3.41 -29.99 -4.36
C GLY A 154 3.88 -28.98 -3.31
N ALA A 155 3.32 -28.97 -2.09
CA ALA A 155 3.79 -28.11 -1.03
C ALA A 155 5.26 -28.41 -0.65
N ASP A 156 6.09 -27.36 -0.68
CA ASP A 156 7.53 -27.45 -0.38
C ASP A 156 7.94 -26.29 0.54
N PHE A 157 8.05 -26.58 1.83
CA PHE A 157 8.45 -25.61 2.84
C PHE A 157 9.86 -25.08 2.63
N PHE A 158 10.83 -25.99 2.42
CA PHE A 158 12.25 -25.62 2.30
C PHE A 158 12.49 -24.82 1.03
N GLY A 159 11.99 -25.29 -0.11
CA GLY A 159 12.09 -24.57 -1.37
C GLY A 159 11.41 -23.20 -1.33
N SER A 160 10.29 -23.06 -0.61
CA SER A 160 9.63 -21.77 -0.40
C SER A 160 10.49 -20.82 0.45
N CYS A 161 11.16 -21.31 1.49
CA CYS A 161 12.10 -20.52 2.28
C CYS A 161 13.34 -20.11 1.45
N ASP A 162 13.87 -21.00 0.60
CA ASP A 162 14.99 -20.67 -0.29
C ASP A 162 14.64 -19.58 -1.32
N GLN A 163 13.36 -19.46 -1.69
CA GLN A 163 12.90 -18.37 -2.54
C GLN A 163 12.92 -17.01 -1.83
N LEU A 164 12.85 -16.93 -0.51
CA LEU A 164 13.08 -15.68 0.23
C LEU A 164 14.51 -15.16 0.03
N ILE A 165 15.48 -16.07 -0.09
CA ILE A 165 16.87 -15.73 -0.41
C ILE A 165 16.99 -15.32 -1.88
N SER A 166 16.56 -16.19 -2.79
CA SER A 166 16.83 -16.04 -4.22
C SER A 166 16.05 -14.93 -4.89
N LYS A 167 14.78 -14.68 -4.47
CA LYS A 167 13.91 -13.68 -5.07
C LYS A 167 13.83 -12.36 -4.26
N LEU A 168 13.91 -12.46 -2.92
CA LEU A 168 13.75 -11.29 -2.05
C LEU A 168 15.07 -10.81 -1.41
N GLY A 169 16.16 -11.59 -1.55
CA GLY A 169 17.46 -11.24 -0.96
C GLY A 169 17.43 -11.18 0.57
N LYS A 170 16.59 -11.99 1.24
CA LYS A 170 16.40 -11.96 2.69
C LYS A 170 17.03 -13.20 3.34
N ASN A 171 17.23 -13.14 4.66
CA ASN A 171 17.79 -14.22 5.47
C ASN A 171 16.66 -14.95 6.22
N PRO A 172 16.13 -16.08 5.70
CA PRO A 172 15.14 -16.88 6.38
C PRO A 172 15.77 -17.66 7.54
N VAL A 173 15.20 -17.56 8.71
CA VAL A 173 15.55 -18.34 9.89
C VAL A 173 14.42 -19.30 10.20
N LEU A 174 14.65 -20.59 9.98
CA LEU A 174 13.64 -21.60 10.22
C LEU A 174 13.54 -21.84 11.74
N VAL A 175 12.38 -21.53 12.31
CA VAL A 175 12.10 -21.76 13.74
C VAL A 175 11.39 -23.09 13.95
N GLN A 176 10.89 -23.69 12.88
CA GLN A 176 10.24 -25.00 12.89
C GLN A 176 10.41 -25.67 11.53
N ILE A 177 10.25 -26.99 11.49
CA ILE A 177 10.15 -27.78 10.28
C ILE A 177 8.86 -28.61 10.27
N PRO A 178 8.31 -28.93 9.08
CA PRO A 178 7.03 -29.65 8.97
C PRO A 178 7.18 -31.13 9.32
N ILE A 179 6.12 -31.72 9.92
CA ILE A 179 5.94 -33.15 10.07
C ILE A 179 5.02 -33.65 8.95
N GLY A 180 5.60 -34.29 7.95
CA GLY A 180 4.89 -34.67 6.73
C GLY A 180 4.69 -33.52 5.78
N LYS A 181 4.11 -33.79 4.62
CA LYS A 181 3.75 -32.84 3.58
C LYS A 181 2.50 -33.29 2.84
N GLU A 182 1.81 -32.39 2.19
CA GLU A 182 0.58 -32.68 1.45
C GLU A 182 -0.46 -33.34 2.37
N ASP A 183 -1.13 -34.39 1.92
CA ASP A 183 -2.14 -35.09 2.73
C ASP A 183 -1.57 -35.70 4.03
N SER A 184 -0.24 -35.92 4.10
CA SER A 184 0.42 -36.43 5.29
C SER A 184 0.87 -35.34 6.28
N PHE A 185 0.62 -34.06 6.01
CA PHE A 185 0.98 -32.98 6.92
C PHE A 185 0.18 -33.06 8.22
N GLN A 186 0.87 -33.27 9.33
CA GLN A 186 0.25 -33.49 10.64
C GLN A 186 0.56 -32.38 11.63
N GLY A 187 1.72 -31.75 11.51
CA GLY A 187 2.19 -30.79 12.50
C GLY A 187 3.58 -30.25 12.20
N VAL A 188 4.25 -29.78 13.23
CA VAL A 188 5.56 -29.15 13.13
C VAL A 188 6.48 -29.63 14.23
N ILE A 189 7.79 -29.56 13.98
CA ILE A 189 8.84 -29.70 14.98
C ILE A 189 9.33 -28.32 15.34
N ASP A 190 9.25 -27.92 16.61
CA ASP A 190 9.82 -26.70 17.14
C ASP A 190 11.33 -26.90 17.29
N LEU A 191 12.11 -26.10 16.59
CA LEU A 191 13.57 -26.24 16.56
C LEU A 191 14.26 -25.64 17.81
N PHE A 192 13.62 -24.76 18.58
CA PHE A 192 14.16 -24.29 19.85
C PHE A 192 13.97 -25.33 20.96
N GLU A 193 12.75 -25.89 21.04
CA GLU A 193 12.37 -26.82 22.10
C GLU A 193 12.73 -28.28 21.76
N MET A 194 13.03 -28.56 20.50
CA MET A 194 13.29 -29.91 19.94
C MET A 194 12.18 -30.89 20.29
N GLN A 195 10.94 -30.46 20.06
CA GLN A 195 9.73 -31.22 20.32
C GLN A 195 8.79 -31.20 19.10
N SER A 196 7.99 -32.24 18.97
CA SER A 196 6.96 -32.32 17.94
C SER A 196 5.63 -31.80 18.44
N TYR A 197 4.92 -31.08 17.58
CA TYR A 197 3.56 -30.57 17.80
C TYR A 197 2.66 -31.10 16.68
N VAL A 198 1.78 -32.05 17.04
CA VAL A 198 0.81 -32.66 16.12
C VAL A 198 -0.57 -32.11 16.42
N PHE A 199 -1.21 -31.53 15.41
CA PHE A 199 -2.52 -30.89 15.53
C PHE A 199 -3.63 -31.87 15.12
N ASN A 200 -4.45 -32.29 16.06
CA ASN A 200 -5.55 -33.24 15.86
C ASN A 200 -6.89 -32.52 15.95
N GLY A 201 -7.95 -33.27 15.55
CA GLY A 201 -9.32 -32.78 15.55
C GLY A 201 -9.61 -31.80 14.40
N ASP A 202 -10.89 -31.61 14.10
CA ASP A 202 -11.35 -30.74 13.02
C ASP A 202 -11.03 -29.26 13.26
N LYS A 203 -10.80 -28.88 14.51
CA LYS A 203 -10.51 -27.49 14.92
C LYS A 203 -9.03 -27.25 15.23
N GLY A 204 -8.18 -28.27 15.18
CA GLY A 204 -6.76 -28.17 15.52
C GLY A 204 -6.47 -27.74 16.96
N ASP A 205 -7.41 -27.91 17.87
CA ASP A 205 -7.34 -27.54 19.29
C ASP A 205 -6.83 -28.68 20.18
N ASP A 206 -6.76 -29.91 19.68
CA ASP A 206 -6.15 -31.06 20.34
C ASP A 206 -4.69 -31.18 19.89
N ILE A 207 -3.80 -30.50 20.60
CA ILE A 207 -2.36 -30.47 20.29
C ILE A 207 -1.65 -31.55 21.10
N VAL A 208 -1.06 -32.54 20.41
CA VAL A 208 -0.23 -33.57 21.01
C VAL A 208 1.24 -33.19 20.85
N ILE A 209 1.90 -33.03 22.01
CA ILE A 209 3.31 -32.72 22.09
C ILE A 209 4.07 -34.00 22.42
N GLY A 210 5.15 -34.27 21.72
CA GLY A 210 5.90 -35.50 21.91
C GLY A 210 7.33 -35.42 21.40
N GLU A 211 7.95 -36.60 21.39
CA GLU A 211 9.29 -36.75 20.81
C GLU A 211 9.26 -36.53 19.29
N ILE A 212 10.38 -36.11 18.76
CA ILE A 212 10.56 -35.96 17.30
C ILE A 212 10.47 -37.35 16.66
N PRO A 213 9.69 -37.51 15.56
CA PRO A 213 9.68 -38.77 14.80
C PRO A 213 11.09 -39.22 14.41
N ALA A 214 11.36 -40.51 14.54
CA ALA A 214 12.71 -41.05 14.38
C ALA A 214 13.30 -40.79 12.99
N ASP A 215 12.47 -40.73 11.97
CA ASP A 215 12.83 -40.43 10.58
C ASP A 215 13.14 -38.94 10.31
N LEU A 216 12.75 -38.05 11.21
CA LEU A 216 12.99 -36.61 11.11
C LEU A 216 14.04 -36.12 12.12
N LYS A 217 14.56 -37.00 12.96
CA LYS A 217 15.44 -36.61 14.07
C LYS A 217 16.75 -35.99 13.56
N ASP A 218 17.43 -36.65 12.63
CA ASP A 218 18.70 -36.16 12.05
C ASP A 218 18.49 -34.78 11.36
N GLN A 219 17.37 -34.64 10.62
CA GLN A 219 17.04 -33.37 9.98
C GLN A 219 16.73 -32.27 11.00
N ALA A 220 16.02 -32.59 12.06
CA ALA A 220 15.73 -31.62 13.12
C ALA A 220 16.99 -31.17 13.84
N GLU A 221 17.93 -32.09 14.11
CA GLU A 221 19.24 -31.76 14.70
C GLU A 221 20.05 -30.84 13.78
N GLU A 222 20.12 -31.14 12.49
CA GLU A 222 20.80 -30.30 11.48
C GLU A 222 20.24 -28.87 11.45
N TYR A 223 18.92 -28.72 11.40
CA TYR A 223 18.30 -27.41 11.38
C TYR A 223 18.32 -26.70 12.74
N HIS A 224 18.37 -27.43 13.85
CA HIS A 224 18.58 -26.86 15.17
C HIS A 224 19.98 -26.22 15.29
N ASP A 225 21.01 -26.93 14.86
CA ASP A 225 22.39 -26.42 14.86
C ASP A 225 22.50 -25.17 13.97
N LYS A 226 21.89 -25.20 12.79
CA LYS A 226 21.83 -24.05 11.88
C LYS A 226 21.07 -22.86 12.49
N LEU A 227 19.98 -23.13 13.22
CA LEU A 227 19.21 -22.08 13.92
C LEU A 227 20.08 -21.42 15.00
N ILE A 228 20.84 -22.18 15.78
CA ILE A 228 21.75 -21.63 16.80
C ILE A 228 22.80 -20.73 16.16
N GLU A 229 23.46 -21.20 15.08
CA GLU A 229 24.44 -20.43 14.32
C GLU A 229 23.85 -19.12 13.79
N GLN A 230 22.69 -19.17 13.11
CA GLN A 230 22.02 -18.00 12.61
C GLN A 230 21.60 -17.02 13.73
N CYS A 231 21.13 -17.52 14.87
CA CYS A 231 20.80 -16.65 16.01
C CYS A 231 22.06 -16.00 16.61
N ALA A 232 23.18 -16.73 16.66
CA ALA A 232 24.43 -16.17 17.16
C ALA A 232 24.96 -15.04 16.25
N GLU A 233 24.79 -15.14 14.94
CA GLU A 233 25.16 -14.08 13.98
C GLU A 233 24.40 -12.78 14.18
N LEU A 234 23.22 -12.80 14.82
CA LEU A 234 22.34 -11.63 15.01
C LEU A 234 22.66 -10.82 16.30
N ASP A 235 23.54 -11.31 17.18
CA ASP A 235 23.86 -10.65 18.44
C ASP A 235 25.31 -10.91 18.84
N GLU A 236 26.11 -9.84 18.99
CA GLU A 236 27.54 -9.95 19.30
C GLU A 236 27.83 -10.70 20.60
N GLU A 237 27.02 -10.50 21.65
CA GLU A 237 27.20 -11.19 22.95
C GLU A 237 26.90 -12.69 22.80
N ILE A 238 25.88 -13.04 22.05
CA ILE A 238 25.53 -14.45 21.78
C ILE A 238 26.59 -15.11 20.89
N MET A 239 27.14 -14.37 19.93
CA MET A 239 28.24 -14.86 19.09
C MET A 239 29.50 -15.16 19.91
N GLU A 240 29.88 -14.31 20.87
CA GLU A 240 31.02 -14.58 21.73
C GLU A 240 30.84 -15.88 22.53
N LYS A 241 29.68 -16.03 23.18
CA LYS A 241 29.35 -17.28 23.92
C LYS A 241 29.35 -18.51 23.01
N TYR A 242 28.83 -18.41 21.81
CA TYR A 242 28.83 -19.50 20.84
C TYR A 242 30.25 -19.94 20.46
N LEU A 243 31.14 -18.96 20.18
CA LEU A 243 32.54 -19.22 19.82
C LEU A 243 33.37 -19.77 21.00
N GLU A 244 33.02 -19.41 22.21
CA GLU A 244 33.64 -19.95 23.43
C GLU A 244 33.12 -21.37 23.77
N GLY A 245 32.07 -21.83 23.07
CA GLY A 245 31.47 -23.14 23.30
C GLY A 245 30.61 -23.21 24.56
N GLU A 246 30.07 -22.08 24.98
CA GLU A 246 29.10 -22.01 26.06
C GLU A 246 27.74 -22.49 25.64
N GLU A 247 26.97 -23.10 26.53
CA GLU A 247 25.60 -23.52 26.28
C GLU A 247 24.66 -22.30 26.25
N LEU A 248 24.01 -22.06 25.08
CA LEU A 248 23.06 -20.97 24.91
C LEU A 248 21.68 -21.40 25.37
N SER A 249 21.01 -20.59 26.17
CA SER A 249 19.63 -20.84 26.56
C SER A 249 18.64 -20.47 25.44
N ILE A 250 17.50 -21.16 25.42
CA ILE A 250 16.40 -20.86 24.45
C ILE A 250 15.97 -19.39 24.55
N ALA A 251 15.98 -18.79 25.73
CA ALA A 251 15.62 -17.39 25.94
C ALA A 251 16.61 -16.42 25.26
N GLU A 252 17.90 -16.73 25.32
CA GLU A 252 18.95 -15.95 24.66
C GLU A 252 18.83 -16.06 23.14
N LEU A 253 18.66 -17.27 22.62
CA LEU A 253 18.47 -17.51 21.17
C LEU A 253 17.23 -16.80 20.63
N LYS A 254 16.08 -16.91 21.32
CA LYS A 254 14.84 -16.21 20.95
C LYS A 254 15.01 -14.68 21.03
N GLY A 255 15.79 -14.20 22.02
CA GLY A 255 16.13 -12.78 22.17
C GLY A 255 16.94 -12.25 20.99
N ALA A 256 17.97 -13.00 20.57
CA ALA A 256 18.78 -12.67 19.40
C ALA A 256 17.93 -12.66 18.11
N LEU A 257 17.11 -13.69 17.89
CA LEU A 257 16.21 -13.74 16.73
C LEU A 257 15.22 -12.57 16.73
N ARG A 258 14.67 -12.18 17.90
CA ARG A 258 13.81 -11.00 18.01
C ARG A 258 14.53 -9.73 17.57
N LYS A 259 15.79 -9.51 18.03
CA LYS A 259 16.60 -8.36 17.61
C LYS A 259 16.80 -8.36 16.10
N GLY A 260 17.20 -9.49 15.50
CA GLY A 260 17.39 -9.64 14.07
C GLY A 260 16.09 -9.47 13.26
N THR A 261 14.94 -9.85 13.83
CA THR A 261 13.64 -9.63 13.20
C THR A 261 13.27 -8.15 13.19
N ILE A 262 13.48 -7.45 14.29
CA ILE A 262 13.19 -6.01 14.43
C ILE A 262 14.12 -5.17 13.54
N SER A 263 15.40 -5.53 13.44
CA SER A 263 16.34 -4.88 12.51
C SER A 263 16.09 -5.20 11.03
N GLY A 264 15.31 -6.24 10.74
CA GLY A 264 15.04 -6.73 9.37
C GLY A 264 16.16 -7.62 8.81
N GLU A 265 17.15 -8.00 9.60
CA GLU A 265 18.27 -8.89 9.22
C GLU A 265 17.86 -10.35 9.15
N ALA A 266 16.84 -10.75 9.91
CA ALA A 266 16.32 -12.10 9.94
C ALA A 266 14.82 -12.17 9.72
N ILE A 267 14.36 -13.19 9.01
CA ILE A 267 12.94 -13.46 8.76
C ILE A 267 12.60 -14.82 9.39
N PRO A 268 11.95 -14.84 10.57
CA PRO A 268 11.47 -16.09 11.16
C PRO A 268 10.48 -16.78 10.22
N CYS A 269 10.74 -18.06 9.91
CA CYS A 269 9.93 -18.86 8.99
C CYS A 269 9.18 -19.96 9.73
N LEU A 270 7.87 -19.97 9.53
CA LEU A 270 6.94 -20.94 10.09
C LEU A 270 6.14 -21.60 8.97
N CYS A 271 5.48 -22.71 9.27
CA CYS A 271 4.60 -23.37 8.32
C CYS A 271 3.30 -23.88 8.98
N GLY A 272 2.31 -24.11 8.13
CA GLY A 272 1.03 -24.64 8.58
C GLY A 272 0.03 -24.75 7.44
N THR A 273 -1.20 -25.06 7.81
CA THR A 273 -2.36 -24.99 6.92
C THR A 273 -3.54 -24.37 7.66
N ALA A 274 -3.82 -23.11 7.35
CA ALA A 274 -4.93 -22.40 7.94
C ALA A 274 -6.28 -23.10 7.66
N TYR A 275 -6.45 -23.64 6.46
CA TYR A 275 -7.67 -24.34 6.07
C TYR A 275 -7.92 -25.60 6.91
N LYS A 276 -6.90 -26.36 7.23
CA LYS A 276 -6.95 -27.57 8.08
C LYS A 276 -6.72 -27.28 9.56
N ASN A 277 -6.67 -26.01 9.96
CA ASN A 277 -6.52 -25.59 11.36
C ASN A 277 -5.23 -26.09 12.04
N LYS A 278 -4.09 -26.11 11.34
CA LYS A 278 -2.82 -26.61 11.86
C LYS A 278 -1.73 -25.54 11.80
N GLY A 279 -1.04 -25.31 12.92
CA GLY A 279 0.13 -24.41 13.01
C GLY A 279 -0.19 -22.95 13.34
N VAL A 280 -1.45 -22.53 13.42
CA VAL A 280 -1.83 -21.12 13.65
C VAL A 280 -1.55 -20.68 15.09
N GLN A 281 -1.70 -21.55 16.07
CA GLN A 281 -1.39 -21.23 17.47
C GLN A 281 0.10 -20.95 17.65
N LYS A 282 0.97 -21.72 16.99
CA LYS A 282 2.41 -21.46 17.00
C LYS A 282 2.78 -20.15 16.29
N LEU A 283 2.03 -19.75 15.27
CA LEU A 283 2.19 -18.43 14.65
C LEU A 283 1.82 -17.31 15.64
N LEU A 284 0.75 -17.46 16.41
CA LEU A 284 0.37 -16.49 17.45
C LEU A 284 1.44 -16.34 18.54
N ASP A 285 2.03 -17.46 18.97
CA ASP A 285 3.16 -17.44 19.90
C ASP A 285 4.36 -16.70 19.28
N ALA A 286 4.70 -16.99 18.03
CA ALA A 286 5.80 -16.34 17.32
C ALA A 286 5.57 -14.83 17.12
N ILE A 287 4.33 -14.38 16.90
CA ILE A 287 3.99 -12.95 16.84
C ILE A 287 4.33 -12.26 18.16
N ILE A 288 4.02 -12.88 19.30
CA ILE A 288 4.36 -12.33 20.60
C ILE A 288 5.87 -12.33 20.83
N GLU A 289 6.54 -13.42 20.47
CA GLU A 289 7.97 -13.63 20.76
C GLU A 289 8.88 -12.78 19.87
N TYR A 290 8.59 -12.66 18.57
CA TYR A 290 9.51 -12.06 17.58
C TYR A 290 9.06 -10.71 17.05
N MET A 291 7.76 -10.40 16.98
CA MET A 291 7.29 -9.12 16.46
C MET A 291 7.51 -7.97 17.46
N PRO A 292 7.82 -6.77 16.98
CA PRO A 292 8.05 -5.62 17.83
C PRO A 292 6.78 -5.15 18.56
N ALA A 293 6.98 -4.55 19.71
CA ALA A 293 6.04 -3.64 20.34
C ALA A 293 6.23 -2.22 19.76
N PRO A 294 5.29 -1.29 19.96
CA PRO A 294 5.46 0.10 19.52
C PRO A 294 6.69 0.80 20.11
N THR A 295 7.23 0.29 21.21
CA THR A 295 8.46 0.79 21.86
C THR A 295 9.76 0.22 21.28
N ASP A 296 9.66 -0.83 20.47
CA ASP A 296 10.84 -1.51 19.91
C ASP A 296 11.19 -1.00 18.50
N VAL A 297 10.25 -0.30 17.85
CA VAL A 297 10.47 0.33 16.55
C VAL A 297 11.06 1.72 16.73
N PRO A 298 11.82 2.25 15.74
CA PRO A 298 12.33 3.62 15.80
C PRO A 298 11.21 4.64 16.03
N ASP A 299 11.53 5.67 16.82
CA ASP A 299 10.65 6.81 17.00
C ASP A 299 10.35 7.47 15.65
N ILE A 300 9.10 7.90 15.46
CA ILE A 300 8.71 8.55 14.21
C ILE A 300 9.21 9.99 14.16
N THR A 301 9.65 10.43 13.00
CA THR A 301 10.01 11.82 12.75
C THR A 301 8.83 12.59 12.16
N GLY A 302 8.76 13.86 12.49
CA GLY A 302 7.79 14.81 11.97
C GLY A 302 8.43 16.18 11.78
N GLN A 303 7.64 17.15 11.37
CA GLN A 303 8.06 18.55 11.24
C GLN A 303 7.20 19.43 12.14
N ASP A 304 7.82 20.41 12.78
CA ASP A 304 7.09 21.46 13.50
C ASP A 304 6.55 22.54 12.53
N GLU A 305 5.89 23.59 13.07
CA GLU A 305 5.35 24.69 12.28
C GLU A 305 6.42 25.49 11.52
N ASP A 306 7.65 25.45 11.99
CA ASP A 306 8.79 26.12 11.36
C ASP A 306 9.53 25.23 10.35
N GLY A 307 9.09 23.99 10.16
CA GLY A 307 9.68 23.00 9.25
C GLY A 307 10.91 22.29 9.82
N ASN A 308 11.20 22.42 11.12
CA ASN A 308 12.28 21.68 11.75
C ASN A 308 11.86 20.24 12.04
N GLU A 309 12.81 19.33 11.90
CA GLU A 309 12.57 17.92 12.22
C GLU A 309 12.39 17.73 13.74
N VAL A 310 11.35 17.03 14.13
CA VAL A 310 11.00 16.69 15.50
C VAL A 310 10.83 15.18 15.64
N THR A 311 11.45 14.60 16.66
CA THR A 311 11.28 13.19 17.00
C THR A 311 10.08 13.02 17.93
N VAL A 312 9.16 12.14 17.57
CA VAL A 312 7.94 11.83 18.32
C VAL A 312 8.12 10.47 18.99
N LYS A 313 8.22 10.49 20.32
CA LYS A 313 8.46 9.28 21.13
C LYS A 313 7.18 8.53 21.45
N SER A 314 7.24 7.21 21.37
CA SER A 314 6.15 6.31 21.74
C SER A 314 5.97 6.26 23.25
N SER A 315 5.21 7.23 23.81
CA SER A 315 4.92 7.34 25.26
C SER A 315 3.57 7.99 25.50
N ASP A 316 2.86 7.56 26.57
CA ASP A 316 1.59 8.14 27.00
C ASP A 316 1.76 9.54 27.62
N ASP A 317 2.96 9.88 28.09
CA ASP A 317 3.29 11.13 28.78
C ASP A 317 3.68 12.28 27.81
N GLU A 318 3.90 11.96 26.55
CA GLU A 318 4.20 12.93 25.49
C GLU A 318 2.94 13.64 24.97
N PRO A 319 3.07 14.79 24.30
CA PRO A 319 1.95 15.42 23.62
C PRO A 319 1.29 14.48 22.61
N PHE A 320 -0.04 14.57 22.50
CA PHE A 320 -0.78 13.71 21.58
C PHE A 320 -0.42 13.98 20.13
N SER A 321 -0.10 12.92 19.40
CA SER A 321 0.00 12.92 17.93
C SER A 321 -0.47 11.59 17.34
N ALA A 322 -1.16 11.67 16.22
CA ALA A 322 -1.70 10.50 15.52
C ALA A 322 -1.79 10.75 14.00
N LEU A 323 -1.72 9.68 13.23
CA LEU A 323 -1.87 9.71 11.78
C LEU A 323 -3.21 9.08 11.39
N ALA A 324 -4.03 9.81 10.65
CA ALA A 324 -5.24 9.29 10.03
C ALA A 324 -4.86 8.52 8.77
N PHE A 325 -4.96 7.19 8.80
CA PHE A 325 -4.50 6.34 7.69
C PHE A 325 -5.63 5.80 6.81
N LYS A 326 -6.88 5.89 7.27
CA LYS A 326 -8.04 5.42 6.51
C LYS A 326 -9.28 6.21 6.87
N ILE A 327 -10.05 6.59 5.86
CA ILE A 327 -11.40 7.16 6.00
C ILE A 327 -12.41 6.12 5.49
N MET A 328 -13.53 6.01 6.16
CA MET A 328 -14.65 5.16 5.76
C MET A 328 -15.97 5.90 6.03
N THR A 329 -16.90 5.78 5.12
CA THR A 329 -18.25 6.30 5.31
C THR A 329 -19.18 5.19 5.81
N ASP A 330 -19.73 5.38 6.98
CA ASP A 330 -20.66 4.44 7.59
C ASP A 330 -22.09 4.97 7.50
N PRO A 331 -23.08 4.14 7.11
CA PRO A 331 -24.46 4.57 6.96
C PRO A 331 -25.12 5.08 8.26
N PHE A 332 -24.64 4.63 9.43
CA PHE A 332 -25.25 4.93 10.73
C PHE A 332 -24.53 6.03 11.52
N VAL A 333 -23.20 6.04 11.45
CA VAL A 333 -22.39 6.98 12.23
C VAL A 333 -21.72 8.06 11.38
N GLY A 334 -21.84 7.97 10.08
CA GLY A 334 -21.22 8.92 9.13
C GLY A 334 -19.73 8.64 8.91
N LYS A 335 -18.95 9.70 8.81
CA LYS A 335 -17.50 9.61 8.55
C LYS A 335 -16.76 9.02 9.75
N LEU A 336 -16.02 7.96 9.51
CA LEU A 336 -15.09 7.30 10.42
C LEU A 336 -13.66 7.59 9.96
N ALA A 337 -12.84 8.15 10.82
CA ALA A 337 -11.42 8.33 10.58
C ALA A 337 -10.63 7.33 11.42
N PHE A 338 -10.01 6.36 10.78
CA PHE A 338 -9.11 5.40 11.44
C PHE A 338 -7.75 6.07 11.61
N PHE A 339 -7.23 6.01 12.82
CA PHE A 339 -5.96 6.63 13.15
C PHE A 339 -5.12 5.75 14.05
N ARG A 340 -3.79 5.90 13.93
CA ARG A 340 -2.82 5.35 14.85
C ARG A 340 -2.26 6.46 15.73
N VAL A 341 -2.25 6.23 17.04
CA VAL A 341 -1.61 7.11 18.02
C VAL A 341 -0.13 6.79 18.09
N TYR A 342 0.72 7.76 17.82
CA TYR A 342 2.17 7.62 17.95
C TYR A 342 2.68 8.12 19.32
N SER A 343 2.10 9.17 19.85
CA SER A 343 2.44 9.70 21.16
C SER A 343 1.23 10.22 21.92
N GLY A 344 1.36 10.26 23.23
CA GLY A 344 0.36 10.85 24.12
C GLY A 344 -0.94 10.07 24.21
N THR A 345 -1.97 10.76 24.67
CA THR A 345 -3.30 10.18 24.90
C THR A 345 -4.39 11.12 24.43
N LEU A 346 -5.53 10.57 23.99
CA LEU A 346 -6.69 11.32 23.53
C LEU A 346 -7.97 10.83 24.18
N ASN A 347 -8.76 11.75 24.76
CA ASN A 347 -10.06 11.45 25.32
C ASN A 347 -11.18 11.70 24.31
N SER A 348 -12.22 10.88 24.36
CA SER A 348 -13.47 11.12 23.64
C SER A 348 -14.05 12.50 24.04
N GLY A 349 -14.58 13.23 23.06
CA GLY A 349 -15.17 14.56 23.25
C GLY A 349 -14.15 15.72 23.27
N SER A 350 -12.84 15.47 23.22
CA SER A 350 -11.81 16.51 23.21
C SER A 350 -11.60 17.15 21.83
N TYR A 351 -10.82 18.22 21.80
CA TYR A 351 -10.41 18.89 20.59
C TYR A 351 -9.00 18.44 20.17
N VAL A 352 -8.76 18.41 18.88
CA VAL A 352 -7.47 18.14 18.24
C VAL A 352 -7.21 19.17 17.15
N LEU A 353 -5.96 19.40 16.83
CA LEU A 353 -5.53 20.15 15.66
C LEU A 353 -5.24 19.16 14.52
N ASN A 354 -5.89 19.31 13.39
CA ASN A 354 -5.42 18.75 12.12
C ASN A 354 -4.30 19.67 11.63
N SER A 355 -3.06 19.29 11.89
CA SER A 355 -1.89 20.13 11.59
C SER A 355 -1.60 20.21 10.08
N THR A 356 -1.90 19.18 9.33
CA THR A 356 -1.76 19.16 7.86
C THR A 356 -2.61 20.24 7.19
N LYS A 357 -3.83 20.49 7.70
CA LYS A 357 -4.78 21.48 7.17
C LYS A 357 -4.93 22.73 8.03
N ASN A 358 -4.19 22.78 9.13
CA ASN A 358 -4.26 23.85 10.15
C ASN A 358 -5.70 24.15 10.58
N LYS A 359 -6.45 23.10 10.95
CA LYS A 359 -7.84 23.23 11.39
C LYS A 359 -8.12 22.47 12.68
N LYS A 360 -8.78 23.14 13.62
CA LYS A 360 -9.23 22.55 14.88
C LYS A 360 -10.51 21.74 14.65
N GLU A 361 -10.52 20.49 15.14
CA GLU A 361 -11.66 19.60 15.05
C GLU A 361 -12.01 19.02 16.42
N ARG A 362 -13.25 18.57 16.58
CA ARG A 362 -13.71 17.89 17.78
C ARG A 362 -13.86 16.40 17.52
N VAL A 363 -13.18 15.60 18.31
CA VAL A 363 -13.39 14.14 18.37
C VAL A 363 -14.69 13.88 19.13
N GLY A 364 -15.72 13.39 18.44
CA GLY A 364 -17.00 13.09 19.06
C GLY A 364 -16.92 11.82 19.91
N ARG A 365 -16.75 10.67 19.26
CA ARG A 365 -16.61 9.36 19.90
C ARG A 365 -15.37 8.67 19.37
N ILE A 366 -14.78 7.81 20.19
CA ILE A 366 -13.67 6.94 19.79
C ILE A 366 -14.18 5.49 19.82
N LEU A 367 -13.92 4.75 18.76
CA LEU A 367 -14.37 3.39 18.58
C LEU A 367 -13.16 2.45 18.44
N GLN A 368 -13.15 1.40 19.21
CA GLN A 368 -12.29 0.26 19.01
C GLN A 368 -12.99 -0.74 18.11
N MET A 369 -12.30 -1.20 17.08
CA MET A 369 -12.85 -2.13 16.11
C MET A 369 -12.58 -3.57 16.53
N HIS A 370 -13.61 -4.40 16.49
CA HIS A 370 -13.54 -5.84 16.66
C HIS A 370 -14.25 -6.50 15.48
N ALA A 371 -13.53 -6.62 14.37
CA ALA A 371 -14.10 -7.01 13.08
C ALA A 371 -15.32 -6.12 12.72
N ASN A 372 -16.52 -6.67 12.63
CA ASN A 372 -17.76 -5.92 12.35
C ASN A 372 -18.38 -5.25 13.59
N ASN A 373 -17.88 -5.55 14.77
CA ASN A 373 -18.40 -4.96 16.01
C ASN A 373 -17.59 -3.71 16.39
N ARG A 374 -18.28 -2.73 16.96
CA ARG A 374 -17.70 -1.46 17.39
C ARG A 374 -17.92 -1.31 18.89
N LYS A 375 -16.84 -1.11 19.62
CA LYS A 375 -16.89 -0.81 21.05
C LYS A 375 -16.49 0.64 21.24
N GLU A 376 -17.37 1.42 21.85
CA GLU A 376 -17.05 2.79 22.23
C GLU A 376 -16.08 2.78 23.42
N ILE A 377 -15.02 3.58 23.31
CA ILE A 377 -14.00 3.72 24.35
C ILE A 377 -13.81 5.21 24.69
N ASP A 378 -13.51 5.48 25.96
CA ASP A 378 -13.40 6.83 26.45
C ASP A 378 -12.04 7.47 26.13
N LYS A 379 -11.00 6.66 25.96
CA LYS A 379 -9.63 7.11 25.84
C LYS A 379 -8.79 6.16 25.00
N VAL A 380 -7.88 6.71 24.20
CA VAL A 380 -6.80 6.00 23.51
C VAL A 380 -5.44 6.44 24.01
N TYR A 381 -4.46 5.59 23.83
CA TYR A 381 -3.11 5.71 24.32
C TYR A 381 -2.10 5.58 23.16
N SER A 382 -0.84 5.96 23.41
CA SER A 382 0.25 5.74 22.45
C SER A 382 0.27 4.27 21.97
N GLY A 383 0.51 4.04 20.69
CA GLY A 383 0.51 2.71 20.06
C GLY A 383 -0.88 2.14 19.74
N ASP A 384 -1.97 2.80 20.13
CA ASP A 384 -3.32 2.34 19.84
C ASP A 384 -3.73 2.64 18.39
N ILE A 385 -4.55 1.73 17.86
CA ILE A 385 -5.28 1.90 16.60
C ILE A 385 -6.76 1.98 16.91
N ALA A 386 -7.41 3.04 16.48
CA ALA A 386 -8.83 3.29 16.75
C ALA A 386 -9.49 4.07 15.61
N ALA A 387 -10.81 4.21 15.67
CA ALA A 387 -11.57 5.06 14.75
C ALA A 387 -12.24 6.21 15.51
N ALA A 388 -12.22 7.42 14.95
CA ALA A 388 -12.87 8.59 15.48
C ALA A 388 -14.11 8.96 14.65
N VAL A 389 -15.19 9.33 15.35
CA VAL A 389 -16.38 9.94 14.77
C VAL A 389 -16.34 11.44 15.08
N GLY A 390 -16.71 12.28 14.10
CA GLY A 390 -16.82 13.72 14.29
C GLY A 390 -15.72 14.54 13.62
N LEU A 391 -14.67 13.91 13.12
CA LEU A 391 -13.64 14.57 12.32
C LEU A 391 -14.18 14.82 10.89
N LYS A 392 -14.49 16.08 10.59
CA LYS A 392 -15.15 16.46 9.32
C LYS A 392 -14.17 16.78 8.21
N VAL A 393 -13.04 17.40 8.58
CA VAL A 393 -12.04 17.91 7.64
C VAL A 393 -10.91 16.90 7.42
N THR A 394 -10.60 16.09 8.43
CA THR A 394 -9.54 15.10 8.39
C THR A 394 -9.75 14.10 7.26
N THR A 395 -8.73 13.90 6.43
CA THR A 395 -8.67 12.93 5.33
C THR A 395 -7.51 11.94 5.54
N THR A 396 -7.39 10.95 4.69
CA THR A 396 -6.30 9.98 4.74
C THR A 396 -4.95 10.68 4.54
N GLY A 397 -3.99 10.37 5.41
CA GLY A 397 -2.67 10.99 5.42
C GLY A 397 -2.54 12.22 6.33
N ASP A 398 -3.65 12.74 6.86
CA ASP A 398 -3.60 13.90 7.75
C ASP A 398 -3.07 13.53 9.14
N THR A 399 -2.29 14.43 9.72
CA THR A 399 -1.87 14.37 11.12
C THR A 399 -2.88 15.08 12.01
N ILE A 400 -3.26 14.44 13.10
CA ILE A 400 -4.05 15.06 14.19
C ILE A 400 -3.20 15.06 15.46
N CYS A 401 -3.10 16.21 16.13
CA CYS A 401 -2.19 16.38 17.26
C CYS A 401 -2.77 17.31 18.33
N ASP A 402 -1.99 17.46 19.42
CA ASP A 402 -2.23 18.45 20.45
C ASP A 402 -2.11 19.87 19.87
N GLU A 403 -3.04 20.75 20.26
CA GLU A 403 -3.09 22.12 19.75
C GLU A 403 -1.91 23.00 20.19
N GLN A 404 -1.29 22.66 21.34
CA GLN A 404 -0.18 23.42 21.90
C GLN A 404 1.19 22.92 21.41
N HIS A 405 1.23 21.73 20.82
CA HIS A 405 2.43 21.09 20.29
C HIS A 405 2.18 20.58 18.87
N PRO A 406 2.03 21.49 17.91
CA PRO A 406 1.76 21.13 16.52
C PRO A 406 2.93 20.34 15.93
N VAL A 407 2.63 19.23 15.29
CA VAL A 407 3.57 18.43 14.54
C VAL A 407 2.88 17.88 13.29
N ILE A 408 3.57 17.84 12.17
CA ILE A 408 3.14 17.16 10.96
C ILE A 408 4.02 15.92 10.86
N LEU A 409 3.41 14.76 11.00
CA LEU A 409 4.08 13.49 10.75
C LEU A 409 4.31 13.36 9.24
N GLU A 410 5.28 12.54 8.84
CA GLU A 410 5.58 12.31 7.43
C GLU A 410 4.32 11.99 6.63
N SER A 411 4.09 12.72 5.55
CA SER A 411 2.92 12.57 4.69
C SER A 411 2.98 11.28 3.87
N MET A 412 1.82 10.70 3.59
CA MET A 412 1.69 9.61 2.64
C MET A 412 1.64 10.18 1.22
N GLU A 413 2.49 9.67 0.34
CA GLU A 413 2.41 9.95 -1.10
C GLU A 413 1.49 8.92 -1.76
N PHE A 414 0.62 9.38 -2.64
CA PHE A 414 -0.31 8.51 -3.36
C PHE A 414 -0.03 8.58 -4.86
N PRO A 415 0.04 7.42 -5.55
CA PRO A 415 0.25 7.40 -6.98
C PRO A 415 -0.93 8.03 -7.73
N GLU A 416 -0.63 8.64 -8.85
CA GLU A 416 -1.65 9.18 -9.73
C GLU A 416 -2.44 8.06 -10.42
N PRO A 417 -3.77 8.23 -10.61
CA PRO A 417 -4.58 7.28 -11.35
C PRO A 417 -4.06 7.08 -12.78
N VAL A 418 -4.19 5.86 -13.30
CA VAL A 418 -3.68 5.50 -14.64
C VAL A 418 -4.78 5.17 -15.64
N ILE A 419 -6.01 4.93 -15.20
CA ILE A 419 -7.18 4.61 -16.05
C ILE A 419 -8.34 5.54 -15.74
N GLU A 420 -9.08 5.93 -16.78
CA GLU A 420 -10.26 6.79 -16.68
C GLU A 420 -11.47 6.17 -17.35
N LEU A 421 -12.65 6.35 -16.76
CA LEU A 421 -13.95 5.97 -17.30
C LEU A 421 -14.88 7.16 -17.32
N ALA A 422 -15.66 7.31 -18.40
CA ALA A 422 -16.78 8.21 -18.38
C ALA A 422 -17.97 7.55 -17.68
N ILE A 423 -18.64 8.26 -16.78
CA ILE A 423 -19.79 7.76 -16.05
C ILE A 423 -20.96 8.73 -16.17
N GLU A 424 -22.14 8.22 -16.50
CA GLU A 424 -23.35 9.03 -16.65
C GLU A 424 -24.49 8.44 -15.83
N PRO A 425 -25.20 9.26 -15.03
CA PRO A 425 -26.35 8.79 -14.27
C PRO A 425 -27.50 8.41 -15.23
N LYS A 426 -28.21 7.32 -14.97
CA LYS A 426 -29.33 6.88 -15.80
C LYS A 426 -30.57 7.79 -15.67
N THR A 427 -30.68 8.51 -14.58
CA THR A 427 -31.82 9.40 -14.28
C THR A 427 -31.37 10.77 -13.77
N LYS A 428 -32.19 11.81 -13.96
CA LYS A 428 -31.89 13.15 -13.45
C LYS A 428 -31.78 13.19 -11.92
N ASP A 429 -32.61 12.42 -11.22
CA ASP A 429 -32.54 12.31 -9.74
C ASP A 429 -31.25 11.67 -9.26
N ALA A 430 -30.67 10.76 -10.04
CA ALA A 430 -29.38 10.16 -9.75
C ALA A 430 -28.21 11.11 -9.93
N GLN A 431 -28.35 12.19 -10.72
CA GLN A 431 -27.25 13.12 -11.02
C GLN A 431 -26.74 13.85 -9.76
N GLY A 432 -27.64 14.39 -8.94
CA GLY A 432 -27.25 15.07 -7.68
C GLY A 432 -26.66 14.10 -6.69
N LYS A 433 -27.23 12.90 -6.54
CA LYS A 433 -26.74 11.84 -5.67
C LYS A 433 -25.38 11.30 -6.11
N MET A 434 -25.14 11.22 -7.43
CA MET A 434 -23.86 10.75 -7.97
C MET A 434 -22.71 11.66 -7.55
N GLY A 435 -22.87 12.98 -7.64
CA GLY A 435 -21.83 13.93 -7.21
C GLY A 435 -21.46 13.77 -5.73
N GLU A 436 -22.46 13.66 -4.85
CA GLU A 436 -22.24 13.43 -3.42
C GLU A 436 -21.59 12.07 -3.13
N ALA A 437 -22.01 11.03 -3.83
CA ALA A 437 -21.46 9.68 -3.68
C ALA A 437 -20.00 9.63 -4.15
N LEU A 438 -19.68 10.21 -5.32
CA LEU A 438 -18.33 10.28 -5.84
C LEU A 438 -17.40 11.09 -4.93
N ALA A 439 -17.88 12.20 -4.35
CA ALA A 439 -17.12 12.98 -3.38
C ALA A 439 -16.77 12.16 -2.13
N LYS A 440 -17.73 11.38 -1.59
CA LYS A 440 -17.49 10.50 -0.43
C LYS A 440 -16.49 9.39 -0.76
N LEU A 441 -16.61 8.78 -1.94
CA LEU A 441 -15.68 7.74 -2.38
C LEU A 441 -14.25 8.31 -2.57
N ALA A 442 -14.12 9.53 -3.08
CA ALA A 442 -12.84 10.22 -3.21
C ALA A 442 -12.23 10.63 -1.83
N GLU A 443 -13.07 10.87 -0.80
CA GLU A 443 -12.58 11.06 0.57
C GLU A 443 -12.03 9.77 1.20
N GLU A 444 -12.61 8.62 0.84
CA GLU A 444 -12.19 7.30 1.32
C GLU A 444 -10.92 6.81 0.65
N ASP A 445 -10.82 7.04 -0.65
CA ASP A 445 -9.73 6.56 -1.49
C ASP A 445 -9.00 7.70 -2.21
N PRO A 446 -7.80 8.08 -1.76
CA PRO A 446 -7.04 9.19 -2.35
C PRO A 446 -6.52 8.90 -3.77
N THR A 447 -6.56 7.64 -4.24
CA THR A 447 -6.21 7.28 -5.62
C THR A 447 -7.40 7.27 -6.56
N PHE A 448 -8.59 7.44 -6.02
CA PHE A 448 -9.79 7.64 -6.80
C PHE A 448 -10.05 9.13 -6.99
N ARG A 449 -10.25 9.54 -8.22
CA ARG A 449 -10.60 10.91 -8.58
C ARG A 449 -11.88 10.95 -9.41
N ALA A 450 -12.66 11.98 -9.23
CA ALA A 450 -13.82 12.27 -10.05
C ALA A 450 -13.83 13.75 -10.44
N HIS A 451 -13.99 14.04 -11.72
CA HIS A 451 -14.08 15.40 -12.21
C HIS A 451 -15.05 15.49 -13.38
N THR A 452 -15.50 16.69 -13.71
CA THR A 452 -16.30 16.93 -14.91
C THR A 452 -15.37 17.43 -16.00
N ASP A 453 -15.35 16.72 -17.12
CA ASP A 453 -14.65 17.17 -18.32
C ASP A 453 -15.27 18.46 -18.83
N LYS A 454 -14.49 19.50 -18.97
CA LYS A 454 -14.94 20.84 -19.36
C LYS A 454 -15.40 20.93 -20.82
N GLU A 455 -14.87 20.06 -21.68
CA GLU A 455 -15.19 20.06 -23.13
C GLU A 455 -16.44 19.24 -23.41
N THR A 456 -16.56 18.06 -22.79
CA THR A 456 -17.68 17.13 -23.03
C THR A 456 -18.84 17.28 -22.04
N GLY A 457 -18.59 17.88 -20.88
CA GLY A 457 -19.54 17.94 -19.76
C GLY A 457 -19.78 16.59 -19.08
N GLN A 458 -19.04 15.55 -19.45
CA GLN A 458 -19.15 14.22 -18.85
C GLN A 458 -18.45 14.16 -17.50
N THR A 459 -18.98 13.34 -16.61
CA THR A 459 -18.28 13.00 -15.37
C THR A 459 -17.28 11.90 -15.66
N ILE A 460 -16.01 12.16 -15.40
CA ILE A 460 -14.91 11.22 -15.54
C ILE A 460 -14.51 10.73 -14.16
N ILE A 461 -14.35 9.43 -14.02
CA ILE A 461 -13.77 8.79 -12.82
C ILE A 461 -12.42 8.18 -13.19
N ALA A 462 -11.44 8.37 -12.32
CA ALA A 462 -10.08 7.89 -12.52
C ALA A 462 -9.63 7.00 -11.36
N GLY A 463 -8.87 5.95 -11.65
CA GLY A 463 -8.40 4.98 -10.65
C GLY A 463 -7.18 4.20 -11.11
N MET A 464 -6.75 3.25 -10.28
CA MET A 464 -5.51 2.48 -10.46
C MET A 464 -5.63 1.32 -11.43
N GLY A 465 -6.84 0.83 -11.71
CA GLY A 465 -7.06 -0.29 -12.62
C GLY A 465 -8.54 -0.55 -12.89
N GLU A 466 -8.82 -1.49 -13.82
CA GLU A 466 -10.20 -1.85 -14.20
C GLU A 466 -11.00 -2.36 -13.00
N LEU A 467 -10.41 -3.26 -12.21
CA LEU A 467 -11.08 -3.83 -11.04
C LEU A 467 -11.39 -2.75 -10.00
N HIS A 468 -10.47 -1.80 -9.79
CA HIS A 468 -10.68 -0.68 -8.87
C HIS A 468 -11.92 0.15 -9.29
N LEU A 469 -12.00 0.56 -10.55
CA LEU A 469 -13.13 1.34 -11.05
C LEU A 469 -14.44 0.53 -11.10
N ASP A 470 -14.39 -0.76 -11.41
CA ASP A 470 -15.55 -1.66 -11.34
C ASP A 470 -16.15 -1.71 -9.93
N ILE A 471 -15.29 -1.78 -8.91
CA ILE A 471 -15.72 -1.78 -7.51
C ILE A 471 -16.34 -0.44 -7.13
N ILE A 472 -15.75 0.66 -7.55
CA ILE A 472 -16.31 2.00 -7.33
C ILE A 472 -17.71 2.14 -7.95
N VAL A 473 -17.89 1.69 -9.19
CA VAL A 473 -19.20 1.70 -9.87
C VAL A 473 -20.21 0.80 -9.16
N ASP A 474 -19.80 -0.38 -8.74
CA ASP A 474 -20.67 -1.30 -8.00
C ASP A 474 -21.06 -0.71 -6.63
N ARG A 475 -20.15 -0.03 -5.93
CA ARG A 475 -20.43 0.71 -4.69
C ARG A 475 -21.42 1.84 -4.90
N LEU A 476 -21.32 2.59 -6.01
CA LEU A 476 -22.31 3.62 -6.37
C LEU A 476 -23.71 3.02 -6.44
N LEU A 477 -23.86 1.85 -7.06
CA LEU A 477 -25.15 1.17 -7.16
C LEU A 477 -25.62 0.61 -5.81
N ARG A 478 -24.80 -0.14 -5.10
CA ARG A 478 -25.21 -0.90 -3.90
C ARG A 478 -25.33 -0.03 -2.66
N GLU A 479 -24.35 0.85 -2.40
CA GLU A 479 -24.32 1.67 -1.19
C GLU A 479 -25.12 2.96 -1.35
N PHE A 480 -24.96 3.64 -2.48
CA PHE A 480 -25.56 4.97 -2.71
C PHE A 480 -26.84 4.94 -3.52
N LYS A 481 -27.23 3.76 -4.07
CA LYS A 481 -28.42 3.59 -4.91
C LYS A 481 -28.41 4.49 -6.14
N VAL A 482 -27.23 4.68 -6.73
CA VAL A 482 -27.01 5.46 -7.94
C VAL A 482 -26.77 4.51 -9.12
N GLU A 483 -27.73 4.43 -10.04
CA GLU A 483 -27.54 3.72 -11.30
C GLU A 483 -26.84 4.61 -12.32
N ALA A 484 -25.75 4.12 -12.89
CA ALA A 484 -24.97 4.84 -13.87
C ALA A 484 -24.65 3.96 -15.08
N ASN A 485 -24.50 4.60 -16.25
CA ASN A 485 -23.91 4.00 -17.44
C ASN A 485 -22.41 4.30 -17.42
N VAL A 486 -21.62 3.29 -17.74
CA VAL A 486 -20.16 3.42 -17.79
C VAL A 486 -19.75 3.43 -19.27
N GLY A 487 -18.97 4.45 -19.64
CA GLY A 487 -18.39 4.57 -20.97
C GLY A 487 -17.15 3.69 -21.16
N ALA A 488 -16.59 3.69 -22.37
CA ALA A 488 -15.36 2.94 -22.65
C ALA A 488 -14.19 3.45 -21.78
N PRO A 489 -13.29 2.55 -21.34
CA PRO A 489 -12.09 2.94 -20.61
C PRO A 489 -11.25 3.93 -21.42
N GLN A 490 -10.76 4.96 -20.76
CA GLN A 490 -9.80 5.91 -21.33
C GLN A 490 -8.48 5.79 -20.59
N VAL A 491 -7.38 5.92 -21.34
CA VAL A 491 -6.04 5.88 -20.78
C VAL A 491 -5.61 7.29 -20.41
N ALA A 492 -5.05 7.47 -19.23
CA ALA A 492 -4.45 8.73 -18.81
C ALA A 492 -3.09 8.92 -19.49
N TYR A 493 -3.12 9.44 -20.70
CA TYR A 493 -1.92 9.83 -21.43
C TYR A 493 -1.28 11.08 -20.81
N ARG A 494 0.01 11.30 -21.10
CA ARG A 494 0.75 12.50 -20.76
C ARG A 494 1.39 13.10 -22.00
N GLU A 495 1.81 14.35 -21.92
CA GLU A 495 2.66 14.97 -22.93
C GLU A 495 4.03 15.27 -22.35
N ALA A 496 5.06 15.32 -23.16
CA ALA A 496 6.40 15.72 -22.76
C ALA A 496 7.11 16.45 -23.88
N ILE A 497 8.06 17.31 -23.53
CA ILE A 497 8.97 17.92 -24.49
C ILE A 497 10.20 17.02 -24.69
N THR A 498 10.75 17.03 -25.90
CA THR A 498 11.94 16.22 -26.24
C THR A 498 13.18 17.04 -26.55
N LYS A 499 13.05 18.37 -26.68
CA LYS A 499 14.14 19.28 -27.00
C LYS A 499 14.13 20.47 -26.08
N ALA A 500 15.33 20.92 -25.72
CA ALA A 500 15.51 22.20 -25.04
C ALA A 500 15.24 23.38 -25.99
N VAL A 501 14.57 24.40 -25.48
CA VAL A 501 14.23 25.61 -26.22
C VAL A 501 14.30 26.85 -25.34
N ASP A 502 14.70 27.98 -25.95
CA ASP A 502 14.60 29.29 -25.33
C ASP A 502 13.37 30.04 -25.88
N VAL A 503 12.60 30.61 -24.96
CA VAL A 503 11.39 31.36 -25.31
C VAL A 503 11.46 32.77 -24.72
N ASP A 504 11.19 33.76 -25.58
CA ASP A 504 11.02 35.15 -25.22
C ASP A 504 9.51 35.46 -25.26
N SER A 505 8.89 35.61 -24.08
CA SER A 505 7.45 35.80 -23.95
C SER A 505 7.11 37.16 -23.33
N LYS A 506 6.33 37.92 -24.08
CA LYS A 506 5.88 39.24 -23.66
C LYS A 506 4.38 39.37 -23.68
N TYR A 507 3.79 39.61 -22.51
CA TYR A 507 2.41 39.99 -22.39
C TYR A 507 2.29 41.49 -22.16
N ALA A 508 1.73 42.17 -23.15
CA ALA A 508 1.46 43.60 -23.05
C ALA A 508 0.04 43.89 -23.55
N LYS A 509 -0.80 44.47 -22.70
CA LYS A 509 -2.16 44.85 -23.04
C LYS A 509 -2.48 46.24 -22.50
N GLN A 510 -2.96 47.11 -23.36
CA GLN A 510 -3.40 48.47 -23.01
C GLN A 510 -4.86 48.61 -23.37
N SER A 511 -5.72 48.81 -22.37
CA SER A 511 -7.16 49.01 -22.56
C SER A 511 -7.61 50.16 -21.65
N GLY A 512 -7.47 51.42 -22.16
CA GLY A 512 -8.10 52.60 -21.60
C GLY A 512 -7.95 52.82 -20.09
N GLY A 513 -6.71 52.86 -19.58
CA GLY A 513 -6.39 53.03 -18.17
C GLY A 513 -5.02 52.46 -17.83
N ARG A 514 -4.83 51.86 -16.66
CA ARG A 514 -3.59 51.17 -16.26
C ARG A 514 -3.40 49.92 -17.17
N GLY A 515 -2.27 49.87 -17.86
CA GLY A 515 -1.91 48.74 -18.73
C GLY A 515 -1.54 47.49 -17.97
N GLN A 516 -1.26 46.42 -18.69
CA GLN A 516 -0.68 45.18 -18.15
C GLN A 516 0.60 44.88 -18.90
N TYR A 517 1.67 44.58 -18.19
CA TYR A 517 2.97 44.28 -18.77
C TYR A 517 3.68 43.19 -17.97
N GLY A 518 4.02 42.08 -18.64
CA GLY A 518 4.88 41.01 -18.13
C GLY A 518 5.77 40.51 -19.27
N HIS A 519 7.07 40.43 -19.02
CA HIS A 519 8.03 39.95 -20.02
C HIS A 519 9.07 39.08 -19.35
N CYS A 520 9.15 37.83 -19.80
CA CYS A 520 10.10 36.82 -19.28
C CYS A 520 10.77 36.07 -20.44
N LYS A 521 12.04 35.74 -20.25
CA LYS A 521 12.77 34.81 -21.11
C LYS A 521 13.04 33.55 -20.29
N VAL A 522 12.58 32.43 -20.81
CA VAL A 522 12.62 31.16 -20.11
C VAL A 522 13.28 30.10 -20.97
N HIS A 523 14.23 29.40 -20.39
CA HIS A 523 14.82 28.21 -20.95
C HIS A 523 14.02 27.00 -20.47
N PHE A 524 13.53 26.20 -21.41
CA PHE A 524 12.83 24.94 -21.13
C PHE A 524 13.68 23.76 -21.59
N GLU A 525 13.85 22.78 -20.74
CA GLU A 525 14.54 21.54 -21.08
C GLU A 525 13.79 20.32 -20.57
N PRO A 526 13.90 19.18 -21.29
CA PRO A 526 13.27 17.94 -20.83
C PRO A 526 14.00 17.40 -19.59
N MET A 527 13.23 16.87 -18.65
CA MET A 527 13.71 16.10 -17.52
C MET A 527 13.00 14.74 -17.48
N ASP A 528 13.37 13.88 -16.53
CA ASP A 528 12.76 12.55 -16.42
C ASP A 528 11.26 12.65 -16.16
N ALA A 529 10.46 12.14 -17.09
CA ALA A 529 9.00 12.10 -16.99
C ALA A 529 8.48 11.06 -15.97
N ASN A 530 9.36 10.21 -15.42
CA ASN A 530 9.05 9.18 -14.43
C ASN A 530 9.73 9.47 -13.06
N GLY A 531 10.37 10.63 -12.92
CA GLY A 531 11.01 11.06 -11.68
C GLY A 531 9.99 11.47 -10.61
N GLU A 532 10.46 11.65 -9.39
CA GLU A 532 9.62 12.14 -8.28
C GLU A 532 9.12 13.57 -8.54
N GLU A 533 9.93 14.40 -9.16
CA GLU A 533 9.61 15.77 -9.54
C GLU A 533 9.30 15.84 -11.05
N LEU A 534 8.06 16.07 -11.39
CA LEU A 534 7.59 16.11 -12.79
C LEU A 534 7.70 17.50 -13.42
N PHE A 535 7.81 18.54 -12.59
CA PHE A 535 7.99 19.93 -12.99
C PHE A 535 8.97 20.60 -12.04
N LYS A 536 9.95 21.30 -12.61
CA LYS A 536 10.92 22.08 -11.83
C LYS A 536 10.99 23.50 -12.38
N PHE A 537 10.98 24.49 -11.48
CA PHE A 537 11.15 25.88 -11.84
C PHE A 537 12.35 26.51 -11.09
N GLU A 538 13.21 27.16 -11.82
CA GLU A 538 14.36 27.87 -11.28
C GLU A 538 14.49 29.28 -11.85
N SER A 539 15.19 30.16 -11.15
CA SER A 539 15.49 31.52 -11.60
C SER A 539 16.97 31.83 -11.52
N THR A 540 17.50 32.25 -12.64
CA THR A 540 18.88 32.79 -12.75
C THR A 540 18.91 34.27 -13.14
N VAL A 541 17.76 34.97 -12.95
CA VAL A 541 17.64 36.40 -13.27
C VAL A 541 18.62 37.21 -12.45
N VAL A 542 19.43 38.06 -13.12
CA VAL A 542 20.41 38.95 -12.51
C VAL A 542 20.09 40.41 -12.79
N GLY A 543 20.60 41.32 -11.96
CA GLY A 543 20.50 42.78 -12.18
C GLY A 543 19.10 43.38 -12.02
N GLY A 544 18.13 42.62 -11.46
CA GLY A 544 16.77 43.12 -11.26
C GLY A 544 15.95 43.28 -12.54
N ALA A 545 16.29 42.53 -13.60
CA ALA A 545 15.56 42.56 -14.87
C ALA A 545 14.08 42.20 -14.69
N ILE A 546 13.78 41.29 -13.75
CA ILE A 546 12.45 41.04 -13.23
C ILE A 546 12.52 41.24 -11.71
N PRO A 547 11.61 42.03 -11.11
CA PRO A 547 11.49 42.15 -9.65
C PRO A 547 11.30 40.80 -9.02
N LYS A 548 11.97 40.55 -7.88
CA LYS A 548 11.94 39.24 -7.20
C LYS A 548 10.52 38.77 -6.85
N GLU A 549 9.62 39.71 -6.54
CA GLU A 549 8.22 39.46 -6.21
C GLU A 549 7.40 38.88 -7.36
N TYR A 550 7.81 39.08 -8.64
CA TYR A 550 7.10 38.58 -9.81
C TYR A 550 7.64 37.27 -10.35
N ILE A 551 8.82 36.83 -9.88
CA ILE A 551 9.45 35.59 -10.35
C ILE A 551 8.60 34.36 -10.00
N PRO A 552 8.06 34.22 -8.77
CA PRO A 552 7.15 33.12 -8.44
C PRO A 552 5.93 33.04 -9.37
N ALA A 553 5.35 34.19 -9.71
CA ALA A 553 4.18 34.25 -10.60
C ALA A 553 4.47 33.72 -12.01
N VAL A 554 5.70 33.89 -12.52
CA VAL A 554 6.14 33.24 -13.79
C VAL A 554 6.10 31.71 -13.65
N GLY A 555 6.65 31.20 -12.54
CA GLY A 555 6.68 29.75 -12.25
C GLY A 555 5.27 29.17 -12.14
N GLU A 556 4.40 29.80 -11.36
CA GLU A 556 2.99 29.41 -11.19
C GLU A 556 2.25 29.42 -12.53
N GLY A 557 2.47 30.43 -13.38
CA GLY A 557 1.86 30.51 -14.71
C GLY A 557 2.34 29.42 -15.65
N ILE A 558 3.60 29.00 -15.56
CA ILE A 558 4.13 27.86 -16.31
C ILE A 558 3.53 26.56 -15.77
N GLU A 559 3.54 26.34 -14.47
CA GLU A 559 3.03 25.14 -13.81
C GLU A 559 1.54 24.93 -14.10
N GLU A 560 0.70 25.97 -13.99
CA GLU A 560 -0.69 25.89 -14.38
C GLU A 560 -0.87 25.50 -15.85
N ALA A 561 -0.02 26.03 -16.73
CA ALA A 561 -0.05 25.73 -18.15
C ALA A 561 0.35 24.27 -18.48
N THR A 562 1.13 23.60 -17.61
CA THR A 562 1.49 22.18 -17.80
C THR A 562 0.29 21.26 -17.66
N GLN A 563 -0.80 21.69 -17.01
CA GLN A 563 -2.00 20.87 -16.80
C GLN A 563 -2.73 20.56 -18.12
N SER A 564 -2.43 21.27 -19.22
CA SER A 564 -3.05 21.05 -20.52
C SER A 564 -2.05 21.27 -21.66
N GLY A 565 -1.51 20.19 -22.17
CA GLY A 565 -0.58 20.20 -23.29
C GLY A 565 -1.21 20.63 -24.62
N THR A 566 -0.36 20.91 -25.60
CA THR A 566 -0.76 21.47 -26.90
C THR A 566 -1.07 20.41 -27.96
N LEU A 567 -0.69 19.15 -27.78
CA LEU A 567 -0.94 18.08 -28.75
C LEU A 567 -2.36 17.53 -28.66
N ALA A 568 -2.75 17.09 -27.49
CA ALA A 568 -4.03 16.44 -27.25
C ALA A 568 -4.71 16.91 -25.95
N GLY A 569 -4.11 17.88 -25.25
CA GLY A 569 -4.64 18.46 -24.02
C GLY A 569 -4.35 17.64 -22.76
N PHE A 570 -3.42 16.69 -22.81
CA PHE A 570 -3.00 15.93 -21.64
C PHE A 570 -2.02 16.73 -20.76
N PRO A 571 -1.95 16.45 -19.47
CA PRO A 571 -0.95 17.06 -18.61
C PRO A 571 0.47 16.81 -19.13
N VAL A 572 1.31 17.86 -19.08
CA VAL A 572 2.71 17.80 -19.51
C VAL A 572 3.59 17.50 -18.31
N VAL A 573 4.50 16.54 -18.45
CA VAL A 573 5.41 16.07 -17.41
C VAL A 573 6.86 16.11 -17.89
N GLY A 574 7.80 16.08 -16.92
CA GLY A 574 9.22 16.06 -17.24
C GLY A 574 9.72 17.37 -17.84
N VAL A 575 9.39 18.51 -17.22
CA VAL A 575 9.77 19.84 -17.70
C VAL A 575 10.55 20.60 -16.63
N HIS A 576 11.75 21.02 -16.98
CA HIS A 576 12.53 21.99 -16.20
C HIS A 576 12.49 23.36 -16.91
N ALA A 577 12.06 24.37 -16.19
CA ALA A 577 11.94 25.73 -16.67
C ALA A 577 12.85 26.66 -15.88
N THR A 578 13.74 27.37 -16.55
CA THR A 578 14.65 28.35 -15.94
C THR A 578 14.39 29.74 -16.52
N VAL A 579 13.83 30.63 -15.70
CA VAL A 579 13.74 32.05 -16.08
C VAL A 579 15.11 32.72 -15.89
N TYR A 580 15.63 33.31 -16.96
CA TYR A 580 16.98 33.86 -16.94
C TYR A 580 17.07 35.37 -17.25
N ASP A 581 16.05 35.95 -17.90
CA ASP A 581 15.99 37.36 -18.25
C ASP A 581 14.53 37.82 -18.42
N GLY A 582 14.34 39.12 -18.58
CA GLY A 582 13.03 39.70 -18.83
C GLY A 582 13.05 41.23 -18.72
N SER A 583 11.89 41.82 -18.59
CA SER A 583 11.77 43.25 -18.28
C SER A 583 10.45 43.54 -17.60
N TYR A 584 10.37 44.64 -16.90
CA TYR A 584 9.16 45.10 -16.22
C TYR A 584 8.86 46.56 -16.55
N HIS A 585 7.66 46.99 -16.27
CA HIS A 585 7.21 48.38 -16.38
C HIS A 585 6.71 48.85 -15.02
N GLU A 586 7.25 49.97 -14.52
CA GLU A 586 7.01 50.46 -13.15
C GLU A 586 5.50 50.61 -12.79
N VAL A 587 4.65 50.93 -13.76
CA VAL A 587 3.21 51.17 -13.55
C VAL A 587 2.32 50.02 -13.97
N ASP A 588 2.68 49.30 -15.05
CA ASP A 588 1.82 48.34 -15.73
C ASP A 588 2.15 46.86 -15.37
N SER A 589 3.28 46.63 -14.69
CA SER A 589 3.65 45.30 -14.25
C SER A 589 2.85 44.86 -13.00
N SER A 590 2.51 43.58 -12.96
CA SER A 590 1.79 42.93 -11.86
C SER A 590 2.12 41.43 -11.85
N GLU A 591 1.87 40.75 -10.72
CA GLU A 591 1.95 39.29 -10.60
C GLU A 591 1.12 38.60 -11.69
N MET A 592 -0.13 39.03 -11.89
CA MET A 592 -1.01 38.49 -12.93
C MET A 592 -0.43 38.64 -14.34
N ALA A 593 0.23 39.75 -14.67
CA ALA A 593 0.83 39.93 -15.99
C ALA A 593 2.02 39.01 -16.22
N PHE A 594 2.84 38.74 -15.19
CA PHE A 594 3.94 37.79 -15.24
C PHE A 594 3.46 36.35 -15.24
N HIS A 595 2.40 36.03 -14.52
CA HIS A 595 1.73 34.71 -14.57
C HIS A 595 1.24 34.40 -16.00
N ILE A 596 0.57 35.35 -16.65
CA ILE A 596 0.14 35.21 -18.05
C ILE A 596 1.33 35.06 -18.99
N ALA A 597 2.39 35.87 -18.78
CA ALA A 597 3.61 35.78 -19.59
C ALA A 597 4.30 34.41 -19.46
N GLY A 598 4.33 33.83 -18.24
CA GLY A 598 4.81 32.48 -17.96
C GLY A 598 3.98 31.41 -18.69
N SER A 599 2.67 31.49 -18.58
CA SER A 599 1.75 30.59 -19.29
C SER A 599 1.91 30.67 -20.82
N MET A 600 2.07 31.86 -21.37
CA MET A 600 2.35 32.06 -22.80
C MET A 600 3.71 31.47 -23.20
N ALA A 601 4.74 31.68 -22.37
CA ALA A 601 6.08 31.13 -22.62
C ALA A 601 6.03 29.61 -22.75
N PHE A 602 5.34 28.95 -21.85
CA PHE A 602 5.18 27.49 -21.90
C PHE A 602 4.45 27.01 -23.17
N LYS A 603 3.35 27.66 -23.54
CA LYS A 603 2.60 27.29 -24.75
C LYS A 603 3.43 27.47 -26.03
N ASP A 604 4.26 28.49 -26.07
CA ASP A 604 5.19 28.72 -27.18
C ASP A 604 6.34 27.69 -27.18
N ALA A 605 6.85 27.35 -25.98
CA ALA A 605 7.83 26.28 -25.80
C ALA A 605 7.31 24.93 -26.33
N MET A 606 6.10 24.57 -25.97
CA MET A 606 5.48 23.32 -26.43
C MET A 606 5.43 23.22 -27.96
N GLN A 607 5.21 24.31 -28.69
CA GLN A 607 5.21 24.30 -30.16
C GLN A 607 6.60 24.06 -30.75
N LYS A 608 7.66 24.46 -30.04
CA LYS A 608 9.05 24.44 -30.53
C LYS A 608 9.87 23.27 -30.04
N ALA A 609 9.52 22.72 -28.86
CA ALA A 609 10.29 21.70 -28.13
C ALA A 609 9.99 20.25 -28.60
N ALA A 610 9.38 20.05 -29.77
CA ALA A 610 9.01 18.76 -30.31
C ALA A 610 8.24 17.89 -29.29
N PRO A 611 7.02 18.29 -28.92
CA PRO A 611 6.24 17.58 -27.93
C PRO A 611 5.82 16.19 -28.43
N VAL A 612 5.69 15.25 -27.49
CA VAL A 612 5.28 13.86 -27.75
C VAL A 612 4.22 13.42 -26.74
N ILE A 613 3.44 12.41 -27.12
CA ILE A 613 2.52 11.75 -26.19
C ILE A 613 3.22 10.59 -25.52
N LEU A 614 3.09 10.51 -24.21
CA LEU A 614 3.52 9.39 -23.38
C LEU A 614 2.33 8.50 -23.06
N GLU A 615 2.54 7.20 -23.17
CA GLU A 615 1.58 6.16 -22.79
C GLU A 615 2.06 5.41 -21.54
N PRO A 616 1.15 5.03 -20.62
CA PRO A 616 1.51 4.22 -19.47
C PRO A 616 1.81 2.79 -19.90
N ILE A 617 2.98 2.31 -19.49
CA ILE A 617 3.46 0.95 -19.70
C ILE A 617 3.24 0.15 -18.40
N MET A 618 2.60 -0.98 -18.55
CA MET A 618 2.32 -1.90 -17.45
C MET A 618 3.32 -3.04 -17.46
N LYS A 619 3.85 -3.38 -16.30
CA LYS A 619 4.54 -4.66 -16.08
C LYS A 619 3.46 -5.72 -15.88
N VAL A 620 3.37 -6.64 -16.81
CA VAL A 620 2.36 -7.70 -16.84
C VAL A 620 3.05 -9.02 -16.53
N GLU A 621 2.49 -9.77 -15.60
CA GLU A 621 2.95 -11.08 -15.19
C GLU A 621 1.82 -12.07 -15.39
N VAL A 622 2.04 -13.05 -16.26
CA VAL A 622 1.04 -14.05 -16.60
C VAL A 622 1.52 -15.42 -16.14
N THR A 623 0.73 -16.05 -15.28
CA THR A 623 0.95 -17.45 -14.88
C THR A 623 0.06 -18.37 -15.68
N THR A 624 0.63 -19.41 -16.25
CA THR A 624 -0.11 -20.35 -17.12
C THR A 624 0.54 -21.72 -17.10
N PRO A 625 -0.23 -22.82 -17.29
CA PRO A 625 0.35 -24.11 -17.60
C PRO A 625 1.24 -24.04 -18.85
N GLU A 626 2.31 -24.83 -18.89
CA GLU A 626 3.31 -24.81 -19.96
C GLU A 626 2.69 -25.00 -21.35
N GLU A 627 1.65 -25.81 -21.47
CA GLU A 627 0.94 -26.08 -22.73
C GLU A 627 0.31 -24.83 -23.39
N TYR A 628 -0.01 -23.77 -22.61
CA TYR A 628 -0.60 -22.52 -23.11
C TYR A 628 0.40 -21.37 -23.20
N MET A 629 1.66 -21.56 -22.80
CA MET A 629 2.67 -20.51 -22.81
C MET A 629 2.83 -19.85 -24.18
N GLY A 630 2.79 -20.64 -25.26
CA GLY A 630 2.87 -20.11 -26.62
C GLY A 630 1.74 -19.16 -26.96
N ASN A 631 0.49 -19.47 -26.54
CA ASN A 631 -0.67 -18.62 -26.75
C ASN A 631 -0.53 -17.32 -25.96
N VAL A 632 -0.09 -17.39 -24.70
CA VAL A 632 0.13 -16.22 -23.84
C VAL A 632 1.18 -15.28 -24.44
N ILE A 633 2.33 -15.80 -24.87
CA ILE A 633 3.37 -15.01 -25.53
C ILE A 633 2.85 -14.37 -26.82
N GLY A 634 2.15 -15.14 -27.66
CA GLY A 634 1.52 -14.63 -28.87
C GLY A 634 0.50 -13.52 -28.57
N GLY A 635 -0.34 -13.71 -27.57
CA GLY A 635 -1.32 -12.74 -27.09
C GLY A 635 -0.68 -11.44 -26.60
N LEU A 636 0.37 -11.51 -25.80
CA LEU A 636 1.11 -10.34 -25.30
C LEU A 636 1.84 -9.60 -26.44
N ASN A 637 2.50 -10.33 -27.35
CA ASN A 637 3.16 -9.73 -28.51
C ASN A 637 2.17 -9.00 -29.43
N SER A 638 0.98 -9.56 -29.66
CA SER A 638 -0.07 -8.91 -30.46
C SER A 638 -0.57 -7.59 -29.84
N ARG A 639 -0.36 -7.42 -28.53
CA ARG A 639 -0.68 -6.25 -27.73
C ARG A 639 0.49 -5.30 -27.55
N ARG A 640 1.46 -5.32 -28.45
CA ARG A 640 2.68 -4.50 -28.38
C ARG A 640 3.53 -4.80 -27.12
N GLY A 641 3.34 -5.98 -26.52
CA GLY A 641 4.07 -6.42 -25.37
C GLY A 641 5.52 -6.75 -25.70
N ARG A 642 6.42 -6.39 -24.80
CA ARG A 642 7.84 -6.76 -24.84
C ARG A 642 8.10 -7.77 -23.73
N ILE A 643 8.36 -9.03 -24.10
CA ILE A 643 8.65 -10.09 -23.12
C ILE A 643 9.98 -9.76 -22.42
N GLU A 644 9.96 -9.73 -21.09
CA GLU A 644 11.13 -9.51 -20.24
C GLU A 644 11.79 -10.84 -19.88
N SER A 645 11.01 -11.76 -19.29
CA SER A 645 11.50 -13.07 -18.85
C SER A 645 10.41 -14.12 -18.86
N MET A 646 10.85 -15.36 -18.82
CA MET A 646 10.01 -16.55 -18.63
C MET A 646 10.63 -17.40 -17.54
N GLU A 647 9.86 -17.70 -16.51
CA GLU A 647 10.31 -18.40 -15.33
C GLU A 647 9.49 -19.67 -15.10
N ASP A 648 10.17 -20.71 -14.63
CA ASP A 648 9.51 -21.92 -14.17
C ASP A 648 8.92 -21.68 -12.77
N ILE A 649 7.63 -21.98 -12.63
CA ILE A 649 6.95 -21.93 -11.35
C ILE A 649 6.32 -23.28 -11.03
N SER A 650 6.01 -23.53 -9.77
CA SER A 650 5.28 -24.74 -9.38
C SER A 650 3.92 -24.77 -10.09
N GLY A 651 3.71 -25.77 -10.94
CA GLY A 651 2.46 -25.95 -11.69
C GLY A 651 2.38 -25.24 -13.04
N GLY A 652 3.46 -24.61 -13.56
CA GLY A 652 3.44 -23.96 -14.87
C GLY A 652 4.62 -23.05 -15.18
N LYS A 653 4.32 -22.03 -15.95
CA LYS A 653 5.28 -20.98 -16.37
C LYS A 653 4.75 -19.62 -16.02
N MET A 654 5.65 -18.70 -15.70
CA MET A 654 5.36 -17.28 -15.55
C MET A 654 6.01 -16.50 -16.68
N VAL A 655 5.23 -15.70 -17.37
CA VAL A 655 5.69 -14.80 -18.44
C VAL A 655 5.60 -13.38 -17.92
N LYS A 656 6.72 -12.66 -17.89
CA LYS A 656 6.78 -11.23 -17.55
C LYS A 656 6.95 -10.41 -18.82
N ALA A 657 6.18 -9.36 -18.96
CA ALA A 657 6.21 -8.50 -20.14
C ALA A 657 5.86 -7.05 -19.80
N TYR A 658 6.35 -6.12 -20.61
CA TYR A 658 5.94 -4.72 -20.59
C TYR A 658 4.94 -4.46 -21.72
N VAL A 659 3.73 -4.03 -21.37
CA VAL A 659 2.63 -3.85 -22.31
C VAL A 659 1.98 -2.48 -22.09
N PRO A 660 1.67 -1.70 -23.15
CA PRO A 660 0.92 -0.47 -22.98
C PRO A 660 -0.48 -0.74 -22.40
N LEU A 661 -0.91 0.08 -21.43
CA LEU A 661 -2.20 -0.09 -20.76
C LEU A 661 -3.38 -0.13 -21.75
N ALA A 662 -3.34 0.70 -22.80
CA ALA A 662 -4.38 0.73 -23.84
C ALA A 662 -4.63 -0.63 -24.50
N GLU A 663 -3.61 -1.48 -24.57
CA GLU A 663 -3.67 -2.81 -25.20
C GLU A 663 -4.14 -3.90 -24.21
N MET A 664 -4.19 -3.59 -22.91
CA MET A 664 -4.55 -4.56 -21.88
C MET A 664 -6.05 -4.67 -21.62
N PHE A 665 -6.85 -3.72 -22.09
CA PHE A 665 -8.31 -3.79 -21.93
C PHE A 665 -8.89 -5.05 -22.56
N GLY A 666 -9.72 -5.76 -21.78
CA GLY A 666 -10.30 -7.04 -22.19
C GLY A 666 -9.34 -8.23 -22.19
N TYR A 667 -8.09 -8.05 -21.75
CA TYR A 667 -7.09 -9.14 -21.75
C TYR A 667 -7.50 -10.31 -20.85
N ALA A 668 -8.16 -10.05 -19.70
CA ALA A 668 -8.66 -11.10 -18.81
C ALA A 668 -9.53 -12.13 -19.53
N THR A 669 -10.45 -11.66 -20.39
CA THR A 669 -11.35 -12.51 -21.17
C THR A 669 -10.58 -13.35 -22.19
N VAL A 670 -9.64 -12.71 -22.90
CA VAL A 670 -8.80 -13.40 -23.89
C VAL A 670 -7.93 -14.45 -23.21
N LEU A 671 -7.26 -14.10 -22.12
CA LEU A 671 -6.40 -15.02 -21.37
C LEU A 671 -7.19 -16.25 -20.88
N ARG A 672 -8.39 -16.05 -20.32
CA ARG A 672 -9.27 -17.16 -19.90
C ARG A 672 -9.64 -18.07 -21.05
N SER A 673 -9.94 -17.51 -22.21
CA SER A 673 -10.22 -18.29 -23.42
C SER A 673 -9.00 -19.09 -23.87
N ASP A 674 -7.84 -18.44 -23.97
CA ASP A 674 -6.59 -19.02 -24.49
C ASP A 674 -5.98 -20.07 -23.57
N THR A 675 -6.31 -20.03 -22.28
CA THR A 675 -5.78 -20.94 -21.24
C THR A 675 -6.84 -21.86 -20.64
N GLN A 676 -8.04 -21.92 -21.22
CA GLN A 676 -9.18 -22.68 -20.70
C GLN A 676 -9.48 -22.37 -19.20
N GLY A 677 -9.36 -21.11 -18.82
CA GLY A 677 -9.59 -20.65 -17.46
C GLY A 677 -8.45 -20.91 -16.46
N ARG A 678 -7.33 -21.49 -16.90
CA ARG A 678 -6.21 -21.86 -16.03
C ARG A 678 -5.08 -20.82 -15.97
N GLY A 679 -5.17 -19.75 -16.78
CA GLY A 679 -4.22 -18.64 -16.74
C GLY A 679 -4.70 -17.51 -15.84
N ASN A 680 -3.80 -16.94 -15.06
CA ASN A 680 -4.02 -15.74 -14.29
C ASN A 680 -3.00 -14.68 -14.71
N TYR A 681 -3.35 -13.41 -14.53
CA TYR A 681 -2.41 -12.32 -14.74
C TYR A 681 -2.55 -11.25 -13.67
N SER A 682 -1.47 -10.54 -13.47
CA SER A 682 -1.43 -9.28 -12.74
C SER A 682 -0.71 -8.25 -13.59
N MET A 683 -1.04 -6.99 -13.40
CA MET A 683 -0.35 -5.89 -14.06
C MET A 683 -0.13 -4.75 -13.10
N PHE A 684 1.03 -4.10 -13.24
CA PHE A 684 1.47 -2.99 -12.40
C PHE A 684 1.86 -1.84 -13.29
N PHE A 685 1.54 -0.62 -12.89
CA PHE A 685 2.13 0.54 -13.54
C PHE A 685 3.64 0.53 -13.35
N GLU A 686 4.39 0.60 -14.44
CA GLU A 686 5.85 0.63 -14.40
C GLU A 686 6.37 2.04 -14.67
N LYS A 687 6.00 2.63 -15.81
CA LYS A 687 6.46 3.94 -16.25
C LYS A 687 5.66 4.48 -17.41
N TYR A 688 5.87 5.74 -17.72
CA TYR A 688 5.45 6.34 -18.98
C TYR A 688 6.55 6.21 -20.04
N GLU A 689 6.19 5.82 -21.25
CA GLU A 689 7.08 5.79 -22.41
C GLU A 689 6.46 6.55 -23.58
N GLN A 690 7.30 7.06 -24.49
CA GLN A 690 6.83 7.71 -25.70
C GLN A 690 6.06 6.71 -26.57
N ALA A 691 4.80 7.05 -26.89
CA ALA A 691 3.99 6.27 -27.80
C ALA A 691 4.56 6.27 -29.22
N PRO A 692 4.45 5.19 -29.99
CA PRO A 692 4.79 5.19 -31.42
C PRO A 692 4.01 6.25 -32.21
N LYS A 693 4.59 6.76 -33.29
CA LYS A 693 3.99 7.86 -34.03
C LYS A 693 2.57 7.61 -34.52
N ASN A 694 2.30 6.40 -35.03
CA ASN A 694 0.96 6.01 -35.46
C ASN A 694 -0.07 6.01 -34.31
N VAL A 695 0.36 5.67 -33.10
CA VAL A 695 -0.48 5.71 -31.88
C VAL A 695 -0.72 7.15 -31.46
N GLN A 696 0.33 7.99 -31.46
CA GLN A 696 0.21 9.43 -31.17
C GLN A 696 -0.77 10.10 -32.13
N ASP A 697 -0.65 9.85 -33.45
CA ASP A 697 -1.51 10.43 -34.49
C ASP A 697 -2.98 10.00 -34.29
N ALA A 698 -3.22 8.74 -33.90
CA ALA A 698 -4.55 8.24 -33.58
C ALA A 698 -5.16 8.94 -32.34
N ILE A 699 -4.36 9.12 -31.28
CA ILE A 699 -4.78 9.78 -30.05
C ILE A 699 -5.11 11.26 -30.33
N ILE A 700 -4.24 11.97 -31.03
CA ILE A 700 -4.44 13.39 -31.39
C ILE A 700 -5.72 13.54 -32.22
N SER A 701 -5.91 12.68 -33.24
CA SER A 701 -7.09 12.71 -34.08
C SER A 701 -8.39 12.42 -33.33
N SER A 702 -8.35 11.54 -32.32
CA SER A 702 -9.54 11.22 -31.51
C SER A 702 -9.99 12.37 -30.61
N ARG A 703 -9.08 13.30 -30.30
CA ARG A 703 -9.34 14.49 -29.48
C ARG A 703 -9.75 15.72 -30.31
N GLY A 704 -9.82 15.59 -31.66
CA GLY A 704 -10.28 16.65 -32.54
C GLY A 704 -9.39 17.87 -32.64
N ARG A 705 -8.10 17.71 -32.32
CA ARG A 705 -7.05 18.75 -32.41
C ARG A 705 -6.09 18.50 -33.55
#